data_c32c4eb64e9a44952748cac8517ab7b1
#
_entry.id   c32c4eb64e9a44952748cac8517ab7b1
#
_cell.length_a   1.000
_cell.length_b   1.000
_cell.length_c   1.000
_cell.angle_alpha   90.00
_cell.angle_beta   90.00
_cell.angle_gamma   90.00
#
_symmetry.space_group_name_H-M   'P 1'
#
loop_
_entity.id
_entity.type
_entity.pdbx_description
1 polymer ?
#
loop_
_entity_poly.entity_id
_entity_poly.type
_entity_poly.pdbx_seq_one_letter_code
_entity_poly.pdbx_strand_id
1 'polypeptide(L)'
;MNLKNILFGNGDKNTEGGTERLVPVKEIYGGVIALKNGKFVTVSEVLPLNFYLKSELEQKNIISGFAAFLKTAPDELQIIVETRPADISAFCERLESYYNSEKNTNCRQMIFEDAQLVNFIAETEGLSRRFYIVLPYTGQAYEISEVAAEIGETALTARQYLEACGLETVRHSNEDEFLINLLRNYFRPFSASSEAPDTALPEALTPDSADCTGSGYICIEGEYRSYLYISGGGYPTTVGLAWGAPFVEAGDGINISFVLKKESRDKILPKIGNTAMFNRSRLKDVGDTRQDFEQLDDAVESGLYMKSQINREGEDFYYLSTVITVTADSPENLKKREKDILNLCGANGFSCRKAYYMQDKAFLSALPLLQTDTDIFNKSKRNILTSSAAALFPFSSFEMCDERGIFYGLNLHNSSPVIIDHYDTSRYSNGNMAVFGMSGAGKTFFLLLLAMRLRMQGVRVYIIAPEKGFEYRNACEAIGGRFVSIGAGSSDCINLMEIRRNTLDIDSEMQGDRDNSSVLLDKIQSIHIFFDLLYPAITPDEKYLLDRAILNCYKAFGITRDNRSLTDKSGKLKKMPCFADLIPFMEKFTELKAVTMALKRLVEGSASGLGGQTNIDLKAPFIVLDTSRLSKEFTALGTFIATEFVRDRISVSRVNKKAVILDEAWKIAGENGNEQAADFVINLIKTVRGYGAIFVSATQNVVDYFALNDGKFGDALLGNSRLKLLLQLEETEAVKLQEKLMLTESETTEVIRAGRGEGLLCAGRNRIAVEIRSSDTEFDLITTDRESLAKRVKTE
;
A
#
# COMPACT_ATOMS: atom_id res chain seq x y z
N MET A 1 18.01 3.50 -50.30
CA MET A 1 17.90 4.81 -49.63
C MET A 1 18.74 4.75 -48.41
N ASN A 2 19.68 5.68 -48.22
CA ASN A 2 20.70 5.62 -47.15
C ASN A 2 20.06 5.93 -45.81
N LEU A 3 20.25 5.09 -44.77
CA LEU A 3 19.77 5.26 -43.39
C LEU A 3 20.04 6.68 -42.85
N LYS A 4 21.10 7.32 -43.30
CA LYS A 4 21.48 8.70 -42.92
C LYS A 4 20.40 9.76 -43.20
N ASN A 5 19.54 9.59 -44.21
CA ASN A 5 18.56 10.59 -44.60
C ASN A 5 17.19 10.45 -43.89
N ILE A 6 16.97 9.35 -43.15
CA ILE A 6 15.70 9.07 -42.49
C ILE A 6 15.69 9.57 -41.06
N LEU A 7 16.82 9.44 -40.36
CA LEU A 7 16.95 9.93 -38.98
C LEU A 7 17.15 11.45 -38.89
N PHE A 8 17.60 12.11 -39.94
CA PHE A 8 18.24 13.44 -39.79
C PHE A 8 17.65 14.53 -40.63
N GLY A 9 16.55 14.36 -41.37
CA GLY A 9 15.97 15.42 -42.24
C GLY A 9 17.02 16.09 -43.16
N ASN A 10 16.62 16.70 -44.23
CA ASN A 10 17.51 17.39 -45.20
C ASN A 10 18.11 18.71 -44.67
N GLY A 11 18.84 18.67 -43.59
CA GLY A 11 19.55 19.79 -43.01
C GLY A 11 21.05 19.52 -42.90
N ASP A 12 21.83 20.31 -43.55
CA ASP A 12 23.29 20.50 -43.57
C ASP A 12 24.21 19.26 -43.65
N LYS A 13 24.95 19.25 -44.78
CA LYS A 13 25.87 18.19 -45.20
C LYS A 13 27.24 18.19 -44.55
N ASN A 14 27.49 18.90 -43.47
CA ASN A 14 28.85 19.07 -42.94
C ASN A 14 28.93 19.06 -41.39
N THR A 15 28.58 17.93 -40.73
CA THR A 15 29.13 17.65 -39.39
C THR A 15 29.10 16.13 -39.18
N GLU A 16 30.25 15.53 -38.86
CA GLU A 16 30.37 14.17 -38.30
C GLU A 16 29.59 14.17 -36.98
N GLY A 17 28.45 13.51 -36.99
CA GLY A 17 27.46 13.74 -35.96
C GLY A 17 27.60 12.77 -34.80
N GLY A 18 27.75 13.31 -33.63
CA GLY A 18 27.64 12.63 -32.35
C GLY A 18 26.23 12.06 -32.06
N THR A 19 26.09 11.43 -30.91
CA THR A 19 24.87 10.80 -30.39
C THR A 19 23.71 11.79 -30.15
N GLU A 20 23.98 13.10 -30.11
CA GLU A 20 22.98 14.19 -30.04
C GLU A 20 21.86 14.10 -31.11
N ARG A 21 22.13 13.41 -32.22
CA ARG A 21 21.15 13.20 -33.30
C ARG A 21 20.05 12.22 -32.95
N LEU A 22 20.27 11.38 -31.91
CA LEU A 22 19.26 10.45 -31.39
C LEU A 22 18.19 11.16 -30.56
N VAL A 23 18.50 12.36 -30.02
CA VAL A 23 17.62 13.12 -29.15
C VAL A 23 16.77 14.08 -29.99
N PRO A 24 15.47 13.81 -30.21
CA PRO A 24 14.59 14.65 -31.04
C PRO A 24 14.09 15.90 -30.31
N VAL A 25 14.50 16.10 -29.05
CA VAL A 25 14.09 17.23 -28.21
C VAL A 25 14.91 18.46 -28.53
N LYS A 26 14.25 19.61 -28.65
CA LYS A 26 14.86 20.91 -28.83
C LYS A 26 14.97 21.65 -27.50
N GLU A 27 13.87 21.72 -26.75
CA GLU A 27 13.75 22.51 -25.52
C GLU A 27 12.64 21.94 -24.62
N ILE A 28 12.73 22.18 -23.30
CA ILE A 28 11.67 21.91 -22.33
C ILE A 28 11.44 23.18 -21.52
N TYR A 29 10.17 23.57 -21.39
CA TYR A 29 9.78 24.76 -20.64
C TYR A 29 8.32 24.68 -20.20
N GLY A 30 8.06 24.93 -18.92
CA GLY A 30 6.71 25.01 -18.37
C GLY A 30 5.88 23.72 -18.52
N GLY A 31 6.51 22.54 -18.42
CA GLY A 31 5.86 21.23 -18.57
C GLY A 31 5.62 20.85 -20.05
N VAL A 32 6.28 21.52 -20.99
CA VAL A 32 6.15 21.27 -22.43
C VAL A 32 7.48 20.87 -23.04
N ILE A 33 7.47 19.86 -23.89
CA ILE A 33 8.60 19.41 -24.69
C ILE A 33 8.43 19.93 -26.11
N ALA A 34 9.34 20.81 -26.57
CA ALA A 34 9.46 21.20 -27.95
C ALA A 34 10.36 20.25 -28.72
N LEU A 35 9.88 19.74 -29.84
CA LEU A 35 10.60 18.79 -30.67
C LEU A 35 11.30 19.50 -31.84
N LYS A 36 12.40 18.91 -32.34
CA LYS A 36 13.15 19.44 -33.50
C LYS A 36 12.33 19.50 -34.78
N ASN A 37 11.22 18.77 -34.90
CA ASN A 37 10.28 18.76 -36.00
C ASN A 37 9.17 19.84 -35.89
N GLY A 38 9.20 20.67 -34.81
CA GLY A 38 8.24 21.75 -34.59
C GLY A 38 6.95 21.32 -33.86
N LYS A 39 6.83 20.05 -33.46
CA LYS A 39 5.73 19.60 -32.59
C LYS A 39 6.02 19.93 -31.14
N PHE A 40 4.95 20.13 -30.36
CA PHE A 40 5.00 20.31 -28.92
C PHE A 40 4.13 19.22 -28.26
N VAL A 41 4.60 18.67 -27.16
CA VAL A 41 3.89 17.66 -26.39
C VAL A 41 4.03 17.90 -24.89
N THR A 42 3.05 17.47 -24.11
CA THR A 42 3.13 17.39 -22.66
C THR A 42 2.92 15.95 -22.19
N VAL A 43 3.52 15.59 -21.06
CA VAL A 43 3.41 14.25 -20.47
C VAL A 43 2.82 14.39 -19.08
N SER A 44 1.77 13.66 -18.80
CA SER A 44 1.15 13.58 -17.48
C SER A 44 1.33 12.18 -16.91
N GLU A 45 1.84 12.07 -15.69
CA GLU A 45 1.89 10.81 -14.94
C GLU A 45 0.52 10.52 -14.33
N VAL A 46 0.04 9.28 -14.50
CA VAL A 46 -1.27 8.82 -14.04
C VAL A 46 -1.07 7.70 -13.02
N LEU A 47 -1.70 7.83 -11.86
CA LEU A 47 -1.73 6.78 -10.86
C LEU A 47 -2.74 5.70 -11.24
N PRO A 48 -2.35 4.43 -11.25
CA PRO A 48 -3.25 3.33 -11.55
C PRO A 48 -4.23 3.09 -10.41
N LEU A 49 -5.27 2.34 -10.70
CA LEU A 49 -6.23 1.87 -9.71
C LEU A 49 -6.28 0.33 -9.70
N ASN A 50 -6.73 -0.24 -8.61
CA ASN A 50 -6.90 -1.69 -8.52
C ASN A 50 -8.19 -2.10 -9.23
N PHE A 51 -8.13 -2.22 -10.57
CA PHE A 51 -9.27 -2.47 -11.44
C PHE A 51 -9.95 -3.82 -11.14
N TYR A 52 -9.16 -4.87 -10.90
CA TYR A 52 -9.67 -6.23 -10.73
C TYR A 52 -10.40 -6.47 -9.40
N LEU A 53 -10.13 -5.67 -8.38
CA LEU A 53 -10.86 -5.73 -7.11
C LEU A 53 -12.18 -4.93 -7.14
N LYS A 54 -12.47 -4.21 -8.22
CA LYS A 54 -13.74 -3.48 -8.39
C LYS A 54 -14.86 -4.43 -8.80
N SER A 55 -16.10 -4.07 -8.41
CA SER A 55 -17.29 -4.77 -8.89
C SER A 55 -17.47 -4.61 -10.40
N GLU A 56 -18.18 -5.53 -11.06
CA GLU A 56 -18.43 -5.43 -12.50
C GLU A 56 -19.08 -4.10 -12.90
N LEU A 57 -19.97 -3.56 -12.07
CA LEU A 57 -20.61 -2.26 -12.33
C LEU A 57 -19.60 -1.12 -12.25
N GLU A 58 -18.72 -1.12 -11.24
CA GLU A 58 -17.67 -0.12 -11.11
C GLU A 58 -16.68 -0.22 -12.27
N GLN A 59 -16.26 -1.44 -12.67
CA GLN A 59 -15.40 -1.65 -13.84
C GLN A 59 -16.02 -1.06 -15.10
N LYS A 60 -17.31 -1.33 -15.37
CA LYS A 60 -18.05 -0.76 -16.51
C LYS A 60 -18.12 0.77 -16.45
N ASN A 61 -18.34 1.33 -15.26
CA ASN A 61 -18.38 2.79 -15.06
C ASN A 61 -17.02 3.43 -15.33
N ILE A 62 -15.92 2.83 -14.85
CA ILE A 62 -14.55 3.27 -15.09
C ILE A 62 -14.26 3.28 -16.60
N ILE A 63 -14.57 2.20 -17.30
CA ILE A 63 -14.35 2.10 -18.75
C ILE A 63 -15.22 3.12 -19.51
N SER A 64 -16.46 3.34 -19.08
CA SER A 64 -17.35 4.36 -19.67
C SER A 64 -16.79 5.78 -19.45
N GLY A 65 -16.27 6.08 -18.26
CA GLY A 65 -15.59 7.35 -17.97
C GLY A 65 -14.34 7.53 -18.84
N PHE A 66 -13.54 6.47 -19.00
CA PHE A 66 -12.37 6.52 -19.87
C PHE A 66 -12.74 6.67 -21.36
N ALA A 67 -13.87 6.10 -21.80
CA ALA A 67 -14.41 6.36 -23.13
C ALA A 67 -14.79 7.83 -23.32
N ALA A 68 -15.34 8.49 -22.31
CA ALA A 68 -15.63 9.91 -22.34
C ALA A 68 -14.34 10.74 -22.43
N PHE A 69 -13.29 10.38 -21.68
CA PHE A 69 -11.97 10.98 -21.84
C PHE A 69 -11.45 10.87 -23.28
N LEU A 70 -11.47 9.68 -23.88
CA LEU A 70 -10.97 9.46 -25.24
C LEU A 70 -11.75 10.29 -26.30
N LYS A 71 -13.05 10.50 -26.10
CA LYS A 71 -13.87 11.33 -27.01
C LYS A 71 -13.48 12.80 -26.97
N THR A 72 -13.03 13.31 -25.81
CA THR A 72 -12.66 14.71 -25.58
C THR A 72 -11.17 14.98 -25.72
N ALA A 73 -10.34 13.96 -25.68
CA ALA A 73 -8.90 14.06 -25.87
C ALA A 73 -8.57 14.53 -27.31
N PRO A 74 -7.36 15.10 -27.54
CA PRO A 74 -6.86 15.39 -28.88
C PRO A 74 -6.94 14.20 -29.81
N ASP A 75 -6.97 14.46 -31.12
CA ASP A 75 -7.09 13.40 -32.17
C ASP A 75 -5.94 12.38 -32.14
N GLU A 76 -4.82 12.70 -31.55
CA GLU A 76 -3.68 11.82 -31.35
C GLU A 76 -3.27 11.84 -29.87
N LEU A 77 -3.10 10.67 -29.25
CA LEU A 77 -2.59 10.53 -27.91
C LEU A 77 -1.75 9.26 -27.78
N GLN A 78 -0.83 9.26 -26.81
CA GLN A 78 -0.01 8.09 -26.52
C GLN A 78 -0.14 7.73 -25.06
N ILE A 79 -0.31 6.45 -24.75
CA ILE A 79 -0.29 5.91 -23.40
C ILE A 79 0.96 5.06 -23.28
N ILE A 80 1.77 5.31 -22.27
CA ILE A 80 2.98 4.55 -22.02
C ILE A 80 2.85 3.85 -20.68
N VAL A 81 3.20 2.57 -20.67
CA VAL A 81 3.41 1.76 -19.48
C VAL A 81 4.89 1.45 -19.40
N GLU A 82 5.51 1.90 -18.34
CA GLU A 82 6.92 1.67 -18.06
C GLU A 82 7.05 0.76 -16.86
N THR A 83 7.76 -0.37 -17.02
CA THR A 83 8.00 -1.35 -15.96
C THR A 83 9.47 -1.30 -15.57
N ARG A 84 9.72 -1.09 -14.30
CA ARG A 84 11.07 -1.01 -13.72
C ARG A 84 11.16 -1.83 -12.44
N PRO A 85 12.37 -2.21 -12.01
CA PRO A 85 12.59 -2.65 -10.64
C PRO A 85 12.05 -1.60 -9.66
N ALA A 86 11.44 -2.06 -8.56
CA ALA A 86 10.91 -1.16 -7.54
C ALA A 86 12.04 -0.34 -6.91
N ASP A 87 11.88 0.98 -6.86
CA ASP A 87 12.84 1.85 -6.18
C ASP A 87 12.59 1.83 -4.67
N ILE A 88 13.46 1.12 -3.98
CA ILE A 88 13.46 0.99 -2.53
C ILE A 88 14.66 1.67 -1.87
N SER A 89 15.41 2.49 -2.61
CA SER A 89 16.66 3.12 -2.13
C SER A 89 16.43 3.91 -0.84
N ALA A 90 15.40 4.76 -0.81
CA ALA A 90 15.06 5.56 0.37
C ALA A 90 14.67 4.69 1.58
N PHE A 91 14.03 3.55 1.36
CA PHE A 91 13.71 2.59 2.42
C PHE A 91 14.97 1.92 2.97
N CYS A 92 15.87 1.46 2.09
CA CYS A 92 17.13 0.82 2.48
C CYS A 92 18.09 1.76 3.22
N GLU A 93 18.24 3.01 2.76
CA GLU A 93 19.04 4.04 3.47
C GLU A 93 18.52 4.25 4.89
N ARG A 94 17.23 4.17 5.07
CA ARG A 94 16.61 4.31 6.38
C ARG A 94 16.84 3.09 7.26
N LEU A 95 16.76 1.88 6.72
CA LEU A 95 17.13 0.66 7.45
C LEU A 95 18.61 0.71 7.88
N GLU A 96 19.50 1.22 7.04
CA GLU A 96 20.91 1.43 7.40
C GLU A 96 21.06 2.42 8.57
N SER A 97 20.30 3.50 8.58
CA SER A 97 20.27 4.46 9.70
C SER A 97 19.81 3.79 11.00
N TYR A 98 18.78 2.93 10.95
CA TYR A 98 18.33 2.16 12.11
C TYR A 98 19.37 1.13 12.56
N TYR A 99 20.01 0.42 11.62
CA TYR A 99 21.10 -0.52 11.91
C TYR A 99 22.26 0.15 12.68
N ASN A 100 22.67 1.34 12.24
CA ASN A 100 23.76 2.09 12.85
C ASN A 100 23.41 2.61 14.27
N SER A 101 22.15 2.91 14.54
CA SER A 101 21.67 3.42 15.84
C SER A 101 21.29 2.32 16.82
N GLU A 102 21.02 1.09 16.38
CA GLU A 102 20.55 -0.02 17.24
C GLU A 102 21.70 -0.62 18.04
N LYS A 103 21.45 -0.90 19.32
CA LYS A 103 22.40 -1.47 20.28
C LYS A 103 22.24 -2.98 20.46
N ASN A 104 21.04 -3.51 20.27
CA ASN A 104 20.78 -4.93 20.39
C ASN A 104 21.32 -5.68 19.17
N THR A 105 22.19 -6.66 19.40
CA THR A 105 22.85 -7.42 18.33
C THR A 105 21.87 -8.18 17.46
N ASN A 106 20.86 -8.80 18.05
CA ASN A 106 19.86 -9.57 17.31
C ASN A 106 18.96 -8.63 16.44
N CYS A 107 18.57 -7.47 17.00
CA CYS A 107 17.84 -6.47 16.20
C CYS A 107 18.68 -5.98 15.03
N ARG A 108 19.98 -5.73 15.22
CA ARG A 108 20.87 -5.34 14.12
C ARG A 108 20.96 -6.41 13.03
N GLN A 109 21.08 -7.66 13.43
CA GLN A 109 21.08 -8.78 12.48
C GLN A 109 19.78 -8.83 11.67
N MET A 110 18.63 -8.72 12.34
CA MET A 110 17.32 -8.73 11.66
C MET A 110 17.13 -7.52 10.73
N ILE A 111 17.58 -6.31 11.12
CA ILE A 111 17.54 -5.13 10.23
C ILE A 111 18.38 -5.39 8.97
N PHE A 112 19.54 -5.99 9.11
CA PHE A 112 20.42 -6.33 8.00
C PHE A 112 19.77 -7.35 7.06
N GLU A 113 19.16 -8.41 7.61
CA GLU A 113 18.46 -9.44 6.84
C GLU A 113 17.19 -8.91 6.18
N ASP A 114 16.44 -8.02 6.84
CA ASP A 114 15.26 -7.36 6.25
C ASP A 114 15.69 -6.49 5.05
N ALA A 115 16.80 -5.74 5.18
CA ALA A 115 17.36 -5.00 4.07
C ALA A 115 17.81 -5.91 2.91
N GLN A 116 18.45 -7.05 3.21
CA GLN A 116 18.83 -8.04 2.20
C GLN A 116 17.61 -8.65 1.51
N LEU A 117 16.57 -9.01 2.28
CA LEU A 117 15.33 -9.56 1.75
C LEU A 117 14.65 -8.58 0.81
N VAL A 118 14.50 -7.31 1.22
CA VAL A 118 13.81 -6.30 0.41
C VAL A 118 14.63 -5.96 -0.84
N ASN A 119 15.97 -5.88 -0.74
CA ASN A 119 16.85 -5.71 -1.91
C ASN A 119 16.73 -6.91 -2.88
N PHE A 120 16.79 -8.12 -2.37
CA PHE A 120 16.62 -9.32 -3.20
C PHE A 120 15.28 -9.33 -3.92
N ILE A 121 14.20 -8.99 -3.20
CA ILE A 121 12.86 -8.89 -3.78
C ILE A 121 12.82 -7.81 -4.87
N ALA A 122 13.37 -6.62 -4.62
CA ALA A 122 13.37 -5.53 -5.60
C ALA A 122 14.18 -5.88 -6.87
N GLU A 123 15.27 -6.64 -6.73
CA GLU A 123 16.10 -7.05 -7.86
C GLU A 123 15.50 -8.22 -8.66
N THR A 124 14.70 -9.10 -8.04
CA THR A 124 14.28 -10.37 -8.65
C THR A 124 12.78 -10.44 -8.95
N GLU A 125 11.94 -9.89 -8.09
CA GLU A 125 10.49 -10.04 -8.12
C GLU A 125 9.74 -8.70 -8.09
N GLY A 126 10.30 -7.71 -7.39
CA GLY A 126 9.64 -6.44 -7.11
C GLY A 126 9.61 -5.51 -8.32
N LEU A 127 8.44 -5.30 -8.88
CA LEU A 127 8.25 -4.44 -10.04
C LEU A 127 7.41 -3.22 -9.68
N SER A 128 7.79 -2.08 -10.22
CA SER A 128 7.01 -0.84 -10.19
C SER A 128 6.61 -0.45 -11.61
N ARG A 129 5.38 0.01 -11.75
CA ARG A 129 4.81 0.40 -13.03
C ARG A 129 4.42 1.87 -13.01
N ARG A 130 4.92 2.60 -14.00
CA ARG A 130 4.59 4.00 -14.22
C ARG A 130 3.74 4.15 -15.48
N PHE A 131 2.75 5.01 -15.41
CA PHE A 131 1.80 5.23 -16.49
C PHE A 131 1.84 6.68 -16.90
N TYR A 132 2.02 6.91 -18.20
CA TYR A 132 2.09 8.26 -18.75
C TYR A 132 1.09 8.43 -19.88
N ILE A 133 0.46 9.60 -19.95
CA ILE A 133 -0.36 10.04 -21.08
C ILE A 133 0.37 11.20 -21.72
N VAL A 134 0.65 11.06 -23.02
CA VAL A 134 1.30 12.10 -23.83
C VAL A 134 0.25 12.75 -24.71
N LEU A 135 0.11 14.06 -24.60
CA LEU A 135 -0.84 14.88 -25.36
C LEU A 135 -0.10 15.86 -26.26
N PRO A 136 -0.49 16.01 -27.54
CA PRO A 136 0.09 16.97 -28.43
C PRO A 136 -0.56 18.35 -28.24
N TYR A 137 0.18 19.39 -28.57
CA TYR A 137 -0.39 20.70 -28.78
C TYR A 137 -1.05 20.77 -30.16
N THR A 138 -2.27 21.28 -30.22
CA THR A 138 -3.07 21.38 -31.44
C THR A 138 -3.40 22.82 -31.83
N GLY A 139 -2.90 23.80 -31.07
CA GLY A 139 -3.09 25.23 -31.32
C GLY A 139 -2.20 25.81 -32.44
N GLN A 140 -2.15 27.11 -32.52
CA GLN A 140 -1.42 27.86 -33.56
C GLN A 140 -0.20 28.61 -33.03
N ALA A 141 0.10 28.57 -31.74
CA ALA A 141 1.27 29.22 -31.17
C ALA A 141 2.56 28.48 -31.56
N TYR A 142 3.62 29.24 -31.73
CA TYR A 142 4.94 28.75 -32.15
C TYR A 142 6.01 28.96 -31.07
N GLU A 143 5.78 29.89 -30.13
CA GLU A 143 6.68 30.10 -29.01
C GLU A 143 6.31 29.19 -27.85
N ILE A 144 7.30 28.52 -27.25
CA ILE A 144 7.10 27.53 -26.21
C ILE A 144 6.39 28.10 -24.97
N SER A 145 6.62 29.36 -24.65
CA SER A 145 5.96 30.06 -23.53
C SER A 145 4.45 30.22 -23.72
N GLU A 146 4.01 30.53 -24.97
CA GLU A 146 2.59 30.63 -25.32
C GLU A 146 1.96 29.24 -25.37
N VAL A 147 2.66 28.26 -25.97
CA VAL A 147 2.24 26.86 -26.02
C VAL A 147 2.05 26.29 -24.63
N ALA A 148 2.95 26.61 -23.67
CA ALA A 148 2.85 26.13 -22.30
C ALA A 148 1.57 26.59 -21.59
N ALA A 149 1.14 27.82 -21.84
CA ALA A 149 -0.11 28.34 -21.28
C ALA A 149 -1.34 27.62 -21.89
N GLU A 150 -1.40 27.45 -23.21
CA GLU A 150 -2.55 26.87 -23.91
C GLU A 150 -2.65 25.33 -23.68
N ILE A 151 -1.53 24.60 -23.72
CA ILE A 151 -1.54 23.15 -23.51
C ILE A 151 -1.91 22.78 -22.06
N GLY A 152 -1.62 23.69 -21.11
CA GLY A 152 -2.03 23.57 -19.73
C GLY A 152 -3.54 23.43 -19.55
N GLU A 153 -4.36 24.11 -20.36
CA GLU A 153 -5.83 23.95 -20.35
C GLU A 153 -6.25 22.57 -20.87
N THR A 154 -5.58 22.08 -21.93
CA THR A 154 -5.82 20.73 -22.46
C THR A 154 -5.47 19.66 -21.41
N ALA A 155 -4.32 19.79 -20.76
CA ALA A 155 -3.90 18.89 -19.70
C ALA A 155 -4.84 18.94 -18.48
N LEU A 156 -5.33 20.11 -18.11
CA LEU A 156 -6.31 20.26 -17.03
C LEU A 156 -7.64 19.59 -17.37
N THR A 157 -8.13 19.76 -18.59
CA THR A 157 -9.35 19.11 -19.08
C THR A 157 -9.18 17.59 -19.07
N ALA A 158 -8.07 17.08 -19.59
CA ALA A 158 -7.75 15.65 -19.56
C ALA A 158 -7.74 15.10 -18.13
N ARG A 159 -7.12 15.82 -17.19
CA ARG A 159 -7.12 15.48 -15.76
C ARG A 159 -8.52 15.35 -15.19
N GLN A 160 -9.41 16.31 -15.43
CA GLN A 160 -10.78 16.28 -14.91
C GLN A 160 -11.55 15.04 -15.39
N TYR A 161 -11.39 14.65 -16.64
CA TYR A 161 -12.03 13.44 -17.16
C TYR A 161 -11.39 12.15 -16.58
N LEU A 162 -10.07 12.12 -16.38
CA LEU A 162 -9.39 11.00 -15.73
C LEU A 162 -9.81 10.85 -14.26
N GLU A 163 -9.90 11.98 -13.53
CA GLU A 163 -10.38 11.98 -12.14
C GLU A 163 -11.85 11.51 -12.05
N ALA A 164 -12.69 11.85 -13.02
CA ALA A 164 -14.08 11.40 -13.08
C ALA A 164 -14.21 9.88 -13.25
N CYS A 165 -13.23 9.20 -13.86
CA CYS A 165 -13.18 7.73 -13.92
C CYS A 165 -12.34 7.10 -12.79
N GLY A 166 -11.91 7.88 -11.81
CA GLY A 166 -11.19 7.41 -10.62
C GLY A 166 -9.68 7.34 -10.75
N LEU A 167 -9.11 7.81 -11.86
CA LEU A 167 -7.67 7.92 -12.06
C LEU A 167 -7.17 9.26 -11.54
N GLU A 168 -6.12 9.22 -10.71
CA GLU A 168 -5.47 10.44 -10.22
C GLU A 168 -4.24 10.76 -11.07
N THR A 169 -3.94 12.05 -11.28
CA THR A 169 -2.72 12.48 -11.96
C THR A 169 -1.75 13.06 -10.95
N VAL A 170 -0.48 12.71 -11.08
CA VAL A 170 0.59 13.23 -10.22
C VAL A 170 0.84 14.70 -10.58
N ARG A 171 1.03 15.54 -9.56
CA ARG A 171 1.52 16.92 -9.72
C ARG A 171 2.95 16.98 -9.21
N HIS A 172 3.87 17.21 -10.13
CA HIS A 172 5.27 17.39 -9.77
C HIS A 172 5.52 18.82 -9.30
N SER A 173 6.38 19.01 -8.33
CA SER A 173 6.76 20.35 -7.83
C SER A 173 7.50 21.15 -8.90
N ASN A 174 8.22 20.47 -9.79
CA ASN A 174 8.90 21.01 -10.96
C ASN A 174 8.64 20.09 -12.15
N GLU A 175 7.71 20.49 -13.03
CA GLU A 175 7.32 19.73 -14.22
C GLU A 175 8.47 19.59 -15.23
N ASP A 176 9.32 20.60 -15.38
CA ASP A 176 10.46 20.55 -16.31
C ASP A 176 11.50 19.52 -15.86
N GLU A 177 11.80 19.49 -14.56
CA GLU A 177 12.72 18.51 -13.98
C GLU A 177 12.17 17.08 -14.11
N PHE A 178 10.88 16.89 -13.87
CA PHE A 178 10.21 15.62 -14.11
C PHE A 178 10.39 15.15 -15.57
N LEU A 179 10.14 16.02 -16.55
CA LEU A 179 10.27 15.69 -17.97
C LEU A 179 11.73 15.40 -18.37
N ILE A 180 12.67 16.14 -17.83
CA ILE A 180 14.10 15.89 -18.06
C ILE A 180 14.49 14.52 -17.51
N ASN A 181 14.09 14.20 -16.28
CA ASN A 181 14.39 12.92 -15.65
C ASN A 181 13.70 11.75 -16.38
N LEU A 182 12.44 11.93 -16.80
CA LEU A 182 11.73 10.95 -17.62
C LEU A 182 12.50 10.64 -18.91
N LEU A 183 12.88 11.66 -19.67
CA LEU A 183 13.58 11.49 -20.94
C LEU A 183 14.99 10.95 -20.74
N ARG A 184 15.68 11.36 -19.66
CA ARG A 184 17.00 10.86 -19.34
C ARG A 184 16.98 9.33 -19.20
N ASN A 185 15.96 8.74 -18.61
CA ASN A 185 15.80 7.29 -18.49
C ASN A 185 15.75 6.57 -19.86
N TYR A 186 15.24 7.23 -20.90
CA TYR A 186 15.25 6.67 -22.26
C TYR A 186 16.59 6.81 -22.98
N PHE A 187 17.34 7.87 -22.70
CA PHE A 187 18.58 8.15 -23.41
C PHE A 187 19.82 7.79 -22.60
N ARG A 188 19.75 7.85 -21.26
CA ARG A 188 20.89 7.59 -20.33
C ARG A 188 20.46 6.69 -19.17
N PRO A 189 20.18 5.40 -19.43
CA PRO A 189 19.54 4.51 -18.45
C PRO A 189 20.36 4.27 -17.18
N PHE A 190 21.69 4.41 -17.23
CA PHE A 190 22.58 4.16 -16.08
C PHE A 190 23.16 5.43 -15.44
N SER A 191 22.83 6.62 -15.94
CA SER A 191 23.27 7.85 -15.27
C SER A 191 22.43 8.06 -14.01
N ALA A 192 23.06 7.90 -12.85
CA ALA A 192 22.45 8.18 -11.57
C ALA A 192 21.84 9.59 -11.56
N SER A 193 20.75 9.73 -10.82
CA SER A 193 20.02 10.98 -10.57
C SER A 193 20.84 11.95 -9.68
N SER A 194 22.04 12.30 -10.09
CA SER A 194 22.81 13.35 -9.45
C SER A 194 22.61 14.63 -10.24
N GLU A 195 22.10 15.67 -9.56
CA GLU A 195 22.05 17.10 -9.90
C GLU A 195 21.94 17.41 -11.40
N ALA A 196 20.91 18.16 -11.76
CA ALA A 196 20.77 18.67 -13.13
C ALA A 196 22.10 19.31 -13.55
N PRO A 197 22.76 18.84 -14.63
CA PRO A 197 24.00 19.46 -15.05
C PRO A 197 23.71 20.90 -15.46
N ASP A 198 24.63 21.83 -15.13
CA ASP A 198 24.64 23.23 -15.63
C ASP A 198 24.81 23.31 -17.17
N THR A 199 24.63 22.21 -17.88
CA THR A 199 24.80 22.07 -19.33
C THR A 199 23.49 22.27 -20.08
N ALA A 200 23.58 22.71 -21.33
CA ALA A 200 22.40 22.89 -22.19
C ALA A 200 21.60 21.60 -22.33
N LEU A 201 20.27 21.72 -22.39
CA LEU A 201 19.33 20.60 -22.31
C LEU A 201 19.62 19.44 -23.29
N PRO A 202 19.93 19.67 -24.58
CA PRO A 202 20.27 18.58 -25.49
C PRO A 202 21.50 17.77 -25.05
N GLU A 203 22.50 18.41 -24.48
CA GLU A 203 23.72 17.76 -23.95
C GLU A 203 23.39 16.88 -22.74
N ALA A 204 22.52 17.35 -21.85
CA ALA A 204 22.09 16.62 -20.67
C ALA A 204 21.35 15.31 -20.97
N LEU A 205 20.67 15.23 -22.13
CA LEU A 205 19.93 14.07 -22.60
C LEU A 205 20.75 13.19 -23.55
N THR A 206 21.87 13.68 -24.12
CA THR A 206 22.62 12.96 -25.14
C THR A 206 23.37 11.77 -24.53
N PRO A 207 23.19 10.53 -25.04
CA PRO A 207 23.90 9.37 -24.55
C PRO A 207 25.39 9.42 -24.95
N ASP A 208 26.26 8.94 -24.08
CA ASP A 208 27.70 8.88 -24.32
C ASP A 208 28.04 7.89 -25.43
N SER A 209 27.26 6.81 -25.57
CA SER A 209 27.43 5.80 -26.63
C SER A 209 26.10 5.23 -27.10
N ALA A 210 26.00 4.99 -28.40
CA ALA A 210 24.83 4.29 -28.98
C ALA A 210 25.25 3.50 -30.24
N ASP A 211 24.85 2.24 -30.31
CA ASP A 211 24.98 1.37 -31.47
C ASP A 211 23.59 1.02 -32.00
N CYS A 212 23.26 1.58 -33.18
CA CYS A 212 22.00 1.33 -33.90
C CYS A 212 22.22 0.50 -35.17
N THR A 213 23.36 -0.18 -35.32
CA THR A 213 23.70 -0.92 -36.55
C THR A 213 23.10 -2.32 -36.58
N GLY A 214 22.66 -2.82 -35.43
CA GLY A 214 22.04 -4.15 -35.29
C GLY A 214 20.71 -4.28 -36.03
N SER A 215 20.49 -5.41 -36.69
CA SER A 215 19.24 -5.66 -37.42
C SER A 215 18.05 -5.93 -36.49
N GLY A 216 18.31 -6.39 -35.30
CA GLY A 216 17.29 -6.88 -34.36
C GLY A 216 17.29 -6.23 -32.97
N TYR A 217 18.24 -5.38 -32.67
CA TYR A 217 18.32 -4.62 -31.42
C TYR A 217 19.22 -3.40 -31.60
N ILE A 218 19.12 -2.46 -30.69
CA ILE A 218 20.03 -1.33 -30.53
C ILE A 218 20.68 -1.42 -29.13
N CYS A 219 21.83 -0.79 -28.96
CA CYS A 219 22.51 -0.70 -27.67
C CYS A 219 22.74 0.78 -27.33
N ILE A 220 22.26 1.26 -26.19
CA ILE A 220 22.43 2.63 -25.70
C ILE A 220 23.08 2.55 -24.32
N GLU A 221 24.29 3.13 -24.17
CA GLU A 221 25.08 3.12 -22.93
C GLU A 221 25.29 1.72 -22.31
N GLY A 222 25.30 0.65 -23.14
CA GLY A 222 25.44 -0.73 -22.66
C GLY A 222 24.12 -1.45 -22.38
N GLU A 223 22.99 -0.76 -22.41
CA GLU A 223 21.67 -1.40 -22.35
C GLU A 223 21.24 -1.84 -23.75
N TYR A 224 20.92 -3.12 -23.86
CA TYR A 224 20.41 -3.73 -25.10
C TYR A 224 18.90 -3.60 -25.16
N ARG A 225 18.39 -3.06 -26.29
CA ARG A 225 16.95 -2.80 -26.48
C ARG A 225 16.47 -3.42 -27.79
N SER A 226 15.40 -4.16 -27.71
CA SER A 226 14.70 -4.73 -28.85
C SER A 226 13.28 -4.20 -28.91
N TYR A 227 12.83 -3.86 -30.11
CA TYR A 227 11.50 -3.34 -30.34
C TYR A 227 10.67 -4.33 -31.13
N LEU A 228 9.48 -4.58 -30.61
CA LEU A 228 8.46 -5.42 -31.22
C LEU A 228 7.19 -4.59 -31.43
N TYR A 229 6.32 -5.04 -32.32
CA TYR A 229 5.01 -4.44 -32.52
C TYR A 229 3.94 -5.51 -32.72
N ILE A 230 2.70 -5.21 -32.33
CA ILE A 230 1.56 -6.05 -32.65
C ILE A 230 1.12 -5.72 -34.06
N SER A 231 1.08 -6.72 -34.93
CA SER A 231 0.65 -6.51 -36.33
C SER A 231 -0.83 -6.10 -36.39
N GLY A 232 -1.24 -5.28 -37.37
CA GLY A 232 -2.61 -4.79 -37.45
C GLY A 232 -3.71 -5.89 -37.52
N GLY A 233 -3.39 -7.04 -38.08
CA GLY A 233 -4.25 -8.25 -38.05
C GLY A 233 -3.99 -9.20 -36.87
N GLY A 234 -3.06 -8.87 -35.98
CA GLY A 234 -2.60 -9.72 -34.87
C GLY A 234 -3.31 -9.50 -33.56
N TYR A 235 -4.52 -9.01 -33.54
CA TYR A 235 -5.35 -8.85 -32.35
C TYR A 235 -6.46 -9.90 -32.33
N PRO A 236 -6.90 -10.40 -31.18
CA PRO A 236 -8.03 -11.29 -31.07
C PRO A 236 -9.31 -10.65 -31.64
N THR A 237 -10.25 -11.46 -32.06
CA THR A 237 -11.53 -10.99 -32.63
C THR A 237 -12.45 -10.36 -31.60
N THR A 238 -12.40 -10.85 -30.37
CA THR A 238 -13.15 -10.34 -29.22
C THR A 238 -12.19 -10.00 -28.10
N VAL A 239 -12.44 -8.88 -27.43
CA VAL A 239 -11.65 -8.41 -26.29
C VAL A 239 -12.56 -8.14 -25.10
N GLY A 240 -12.08 -8.45 -23.89
CA GLY A 240 -12.76 -8.15 -22.62
C GLY A 240 -12.43 -6.76 -22.07
N LEU A 241 -12.94 -6.46 -20.86
CA LEU A 241 -12.54 -5.26 -20.13
C LEU A 241 -11.08 -5.39 -19.71
N ALA A 242 -10.35 -4.29 -19.76
CA ALA A 242 -8.93 -4.20 -19.45
C ALA A 242 -8.06 -5.21 -20.23
N TRP A 243 -8.36 -5.41 -21.53
CA TRP A 243 -7.62 -6.34 -22.38
C TRP A 243 -6.14 -5.98 -22.59
N GLY A 244 -5.74 -4.75 -22.19
CA GLY A 244 -4.34 -4.34 -22.16
C GLY A 244 -3.52 -4.89 -20.98
N ALA A 245 -4.16 -5.47 -19.98
CA ALA A 245 -3.52 -5.95 -18.77
C ALA A 245 -2.38 -6.96 -18.96
N PRO A 246 -2.46 -7.96 -19.85
CA PRO A 246 -1.34 -8.88 -20.09
C PRO A 246 -0.04 -8.17 -20.48
N PHE A 247 -0.15 -7.00 -21.11
CA PHE A 247 1.02 -6.18 -21.45
C PHE A 247 1.56 -5.42 -20.22
N VAL A 248 0.67 -4.96 -19.34
CA VAL A 248 1.05 -4.29 -18.09
C VAL A 248 1.76 -5.27 -17.15
N GLU A 249 1.40 -6.54 -17.17
CA GLU A 249 1.95 -7.60 -16.33
C GLU A 249 3.13 -8.35 -16.98
N ALA A 250 3.64 -7.86 -18.11
CA ALA A 250 4.62 -8.57 -18.94
C ALA A 250 6.00 -8.79 -18.30
N GLY A 251 6.28 -8.21 -17.12
CA GLY A 251 7.52 -8.44 -16.38
C GLY A 251 8.56 -7.33 -16.55
N ASP A 252 9.73 -7.56 -15.94
CA ASP A 252 10.83 -6.59 -15.90
C ASP A 252 11.41 -6.30 -17.29
N GLY A 253 11.76 -5.03 -17.50
CA GLY A 253 12.38 -4.55 -18.74
C GLY A 253 11.43 -4.52 -19.94
N ILE A 254 10.12 -4.60 -19.72
CA ILE A 254 9.11 -4.52 -20.78
C ILE A 254 8.35 -3.21 -20.66
N ASN A 255 8.50 -2.32 -21.65
CA ASN A 255 7.75 -1.08 -21.74
C ASN A 255 6.80 -1.12 -22.93
N ILE A 256 5.62 -0.54 -22.76
CA ILE A 256 4.57 -0.57 -23.78
C ILE A 256 4.19 0.85 -24.18
N SER A 257 4.09 1.08 -25.48
CA SER A 257 3.56 2.33 -26.05
C SER A 257 2.31 2.03 -26.87
N PHE A 258 1.18 2.58 -26.43
CA PHE A 258 -0.08 2.56 -27.17
C PHE A 258 -0.31 3.95 -27.78
N VAL A 259 -0.31 4.02 -29.09
CA VAL A 259 -0.65 5.26 -29.82
C VAL A 259 -2.05 5.12 -30.39
N LEU A 260 -2.93 6.03 -30.00
CA LEU A 260 -4.29 6.15 -30.47
C LEU A 260 -4.40 7.38 -31.38
N LYS A 261 -4.87 7.15 -32.60
CA LYS A 261 -5.08 8.23 -33.58
C LYS A 261 -6.51 8.21 -34.07
N LYS A 262 -7.27 9.23 -33.71
CA LYS A 262 -8.65 9.42 -34.13
C LYS A 262 -8.72 9.83 -35.60
N GLU A 263 -9.66 9.28 -36.34
CA GLU A 263 -9.92 9.66 -37.73
C GLU A 263 -11.32 10.29 -37.85
N SER A 264 -11.42 11.37 -38.61
CA SER A 264 -12.71 12.04 -38.77
C SER A 264 -13.74 11.15 -39.47
N ARG A 265 -15.00 11.28 -39.04
CA ARG A 265 -16.14 10.48 -39.56
C ARG A 265 -16.30 10.65 -41.05
N ASP A 266 -16.12 11.85 -41.56
CA ASP A 266 -16.28 12.18 -42.98
C ASP A 266 -15.27 11.45 -43.88
N LYS A 267 -14.06 11.18 -43.35
CA LYS A 267 -13.02 10.43 -44.08
C LYS A 267 -13.17 8.94 -43.93
N ILE A 268 -13.56 8.46 -42.74
CA ILE A 268 -13.52 7.03 -42.45
C ILE A 268 -14.76 6.27 -42.91
N LEU A 269 -15.95 6.86 -42.86
CA LEU A 269 -17.21 6.19 -43.27
C LEU A 269 -17.23 5.81 -44.78
N PRO A 270 -16.80 6.69 -45.70
CA PRO A 270 -16.70 6.28 -47.13
C PRO A 270 -15.64 5.20 -47.33
N LYS A 271 -14.51 5.28 -46.64
CA LYS A 271 -13.44 4.28 -46.72
C LYS A 271 -13.89 2.91 -46.26
N ILE A 272 -14.56 2.81 -45.10
CA ILE A 272 -15.13 1.57 -44.60
C ILE A 272 -16.18 1.03 -45.61
N GLY A 273 -17.08 1.91 -46.06
CA GLY A 273 -18.12 1.53 -47.02
C GLY A 273 -17.55 0.96 -48.34
N ASN A 274 -16.55 1.63 -48.92
CA ASN A 274 -15.89 1.20 -50.15
C ASN A 274 -15.15 -0.13 -49.95
N THR A 275 -14.45 -0.31 -48.81
CA THR A 275 -13.73 -1.55 -48.49
C THR A 275 -14.72 -2.72 -48.32
N ALA A 276 -15.85 -2.49 -47.61
CA ALA A 276 -16.88 -3.52 -47.45
C ALA A 276 -17.53 -3.89 -48.79
N MET A 277 -17.82 -2.91 -49.65
CA MET A 277 -18.33 -3.17 -50.99
C MET A 277 -17.34 -3.93 -51.85
N PHE A 278 -16.08 -3.58 -51.84
CA PHE A 278 -15.03 -4.28 -52.57
C PHE A 278 -14.86 -5.70 -52.11
N ASN A 279 -14.79 -5.94 -50.79
CA ASN A 279 -14.71 -7.31 -50.23
C ASN A 279 -15.96 -8.14 -50.57
N ARG A 280 -17.16 -7.51 -50.54
CA ARG A 280 -18.40 -8.17 -50.92
C ARG A 280 -18.45 -8.52 -52.40
N SER A 281 -17.82 -7.72 -53.25
CA SER A 281 -17.67 -8.08 -54.67
C SER A 281 -16.72 -9.28 -54.84
N ARG A 282 -15.60 -9.27 -54.13
CA ARG A 282 -14.65 -10.41 -54.15
C ARG A 282 -15.26 -11.70 -53.62
N LEU A 283 -16.12 -11.65 -52.62
CA LEU A 283 -16.85 -12.82 -52.13
C LEU A 283 -17.68 -13.53 -53.22
N LYS A 284 -18.15 -12.76 -54.23
CA LYS A 284 -18.90 -13.32 -55.35
C LYS A 284 -18.00 -14.00 -56.39
N ASP A 285 -16.72 -13.59 -56.44
CA ASP A 285 -15.75 -14.07 -57.43
C ASP A 285 -14.85 -15.19 -56.88
N VAL A 286 -14.78 -15.38 -55.56
CA VAL A 286 -13.97 -16.40 -54.92
C VAL A 286 -14.74 -17.72 -54.97
N GLY A 287 -14.34 -18.61 -55.92
CA GLY A 287 -14.78 -20.02 -55.89
C GLY A 287 -14.11 -20.74 -54.70
N ASP A 288 -14.88 -21.48 -54.00
CA ASP A 288 -14.73 -22.63 -53.09
C ASP A 288 -13.41 -22.85 -52.28
N THR A 289 -12.55 -21.88 -52.05
CA THR A 289 -11.51 -21.97 -51.04
C THR A 289 -12.01 -21.37 -49.71
N ARG A 290 -12.48 -22.27 -48.82
CA ARG A 290 -13.11 -21.89 -47.53
C ARG A 290 -12.39 -20.81 -46.71
N GLN A 291 -11.07 -20.84 -46.70
CA GLN A 291 -10.28 -19.89 -45.91
C GLN A 291 -10.38 -18.44 -46.39
N ASP A 292 -10.30 -18.20 -47.72
CA ASP A 292 -10.40 -16.85 -48.28
C ASP A 292 -11.83 -16.30 -48.14
N PHE A 293 -12.84 -17.18 -48.20
CA PHE A 293 -14.24 -16.81 -48.05
C PHE A 293 -14.54 -16.34 -46.62
N GLU A 294 -14.17 -17.11 -45.60
CA GLU A 294 -14.38 -16.76 -44.20
C GLU A 294 -13.71 -15.41 -43.83
N GLN A 295 -12.44 -15.20 -44.24
CA GLN A 295 -11.72 -13.96 -43.99
C GLN A 295 -12.37 -12.74 -44.65
N LEU A 296 -12.89 -12.86 -45.85
CA LEU A 296 -13.56 -11.79 -46.56
C LEU A 296 -14.94 -11.49 -45.95
N ASP A 297 -15.68 -12.51 -45.56
CA ASP A 297 -16.98 -12.38 -44.90
C ASP A 297 -16.85 -11.68 -43.56
N ASP A 298 -15.93 -12.12 -42.73
CA ASP A 298 -15.58 -11.47 -41.45
C ASP A 298 -15.19 -9.98 -41.64
N ALA A 299 -14.42 -9.67 -42.69
CA ALA A 299 -14.01 -8.32 -43.02
C ALA A 299 -15.21 -7.44 -43.45
N VAL A 300 -16.19 -7.99 -44.14
CA VAL A 300 -17.44 -7.31 -44.51
C VAL A 300 -18.30 -7.08 -43.30
N GLU A 301 -18.53 -8.09 -42.45
CA GLU A 301 -19.34 -7.99 -41.23
C GLU A 301 -18.72 -6.97 -40.26
N SER A 302 -17.42 -7.05 -40.00
CA SER A 302 -16.70 -6.10 -39.12
C SER A 302 -16.81 -4.67 -39.66
N GLY A 303 -16.68 -4.48 -41.00
CA GLY A 303 -16.82 -3.17 -41.60
C GLY A 303 -18.24 -2.60 -41.48
N LEU A 304 -19.28 -3.42 -41.70
CA LEU A 304 -20.68 -3.01 -41.53
C LEU A 304 -21.00 -2.72 -40.05
N TYR A 305 -20.49 -3.52 -39.14
CA TYR A 305 -20.61 -3.29 -37.70
C TYR A 305 -20.01 -1.95 -37.28
N MET A 306 -18.75 -1.69 -37.64
CA MET A 306 -18.09 -0.42 -37.33
C MET A 306 -18.88 0.77 -37.89
N LYS A 307 -19.37 0.66 -39.14
CA LYS A 307 -20.18 1.72 -39.75
C LYS A 307 -21.48 1.95 -38.99
N SER A 308 -22.14 0.89 -38.51
CA SER A 308 -23.34 0.98 -37.71
C SER A 308 -23.07 1.67 -36.36
N GLN A 309 -22.02 1.28 -35.66
CA GLN A 309 -21.67 1.85 -34.36
C GLN A 309 -21.31 3.35 -34.45
N ILE A 310 -20.55 3.75 -35.48
CA ILE A 310 -20.22 5.16 -35.70
C ILE A 310 -21.47 5.99 -35.99
N ASN A 311 -22.41 5.47 -36.79
CA ASN A 311 -23.59 6.23 -37.20
C ASN A 311 -24.71 6.25 -36.16
N ARG A 312 -24.96 5.13 -35.44
CA ARG A 312 -26.08 4.96 -34.54
C ARG A 312 -25.74 5.26 -33.09
N GLU A 313 -24.58 4.74 -32.63
CA GLU A 313 -24.19 4.86 -31.22
C GLU A 313 -23.23 6.04 -30.97
N GLY A 314 -22.82 6.75 -32.01
CA GLY A 314 -21.95 7.92 -31.88
C GLY A 314 -20.54 7.58 -31.41
N GLU A 315 -20.05 6.38 -31.76
CA GLU A 315 -18.67 6.00 -31.50
C GLU A 315 -17.71 6.72 -32.48
N ASP A 316 -16.51 6.99 -32.00
CA ASP A 316 -15.43 7.48 -32.83
C ASP A 316 -14.55 6.31 -33.29
N PHE A 317 -13.85 6.52 -34.38
CA PHE A 317 -12.94 5.56 -34.98
C PHE A 317 -11.50 5.94 -34.67
N TYR A 318 -10.72 4.96 -34.24
CA TYR A 318 -9.30 5.10 -33.95
C TYR A 318 -8.46 4.09 -34.73
N TYR A 319 -7.24 4.49 -35.03
CA TYR A 319 -6.14 3.58 -35.32
C TYR A 319 -5.33 3.39 -34.04
N LEU A 320 -5.19 2.17 -33.56
CA LEU A 320 -4.32 1.80 -32.47
C LEU A 320 -3.01 1.23 -33.02
N SER A 321 -1.88 1.73 -32.55
CA SER A 321 -0.56 1.15 -32.78
C SER A 321 0.07 0.79 -31.45
N THR A 322 0.51 -0.49 -31.31
CA THR A 322 1.16 -0.97 -30.11
C THR A 322 2.60 -1.34 -30.40
N VAL A 323 3.53 -0.69 -29.72
CA VAL A 323 4.97 -0.97 -29.76
C VAL A 323 5.41 -1.45 -28.39
N ILE A 324 6.18 -2.53 -28.36
CA ILE A 324 6.72 -3.15 -27.15
C ILE A 324 8.23 -2.98 -27.16
N THR A 325 8.77 -2.39 -26.12
CA THR A 325 10.21 -2.26 -25.88
C THR A 325 10.63 -3.36 -24.92
N VAL A 326 11.66 -4.11 -25.27
CA VAL A 326 12.29 -5.10 -24.41
C VAL A 326 13.71 -4.63 -24.11
N THR A 327 14.06 -4.49 -22.84
CA THR A 327 15.40 -4.04 -22.40
C THR A 327 16.09 -5.15 -21.63
N ALA A 328 17.42 -5.21 -21.71
CA ALA A 328 18.26 -6.12 -20.93
C ALA A 328 19.70 -5.60 -20.84
N ASP A 329 20.45 -6.12 -19.87
CA ASP A 329 21.86 -5.88 -19.63
C ASP A 329 22.79 -6.66 -20.59
N SER A 330 22.29 -7.71 -21.20
CA SER A 330 23.05 -8.60 -22.09
C SER A 330 22.20 -9.10 -23.26
N PRO A 331 22.83 -9.46 -24.39
CA PRO A 331 22.11 -10.04 -25.55
C PRO A 331 21.40 -11.36 -25.22
N GLU A 332 21.96 -12.15 -24.30
CA GLU A 332 21.39 -13.42 -23.86
C GLU A 332 20.08 -13.20 -23.08
N ASN A 333 20.11 -12.29 -22.11
CA ASN A 333 18.93 -11.91 -21.32
C ASN A 333 17.88 -11.23 -22.21
N LEU A 334 18.31 -10.41 -23.18
CA LEU A 334 17.41 -9.81 -24.15
C LEU A 334 16.62 -10.87 -24.94
N LYS A 335 17.31 -11.91 -25.46
CA LYS A 335 16.66 -13.01 -26.19
C LYS A 335 15.69 -13.81 -25.33
N LYS A 336 16.02 -14.00 -24.03
CA LYS A 336 15.13 -14.67 -23.09
C LYS A 336 13.84 -13.86 -22.89
N ARG A 337 13.98 -12.59 -22.55
CA ARG A 337 12.81 -11.67 -22.36
C ARG A 337 11.98 -11.53 -23.65
N GLU A 338 12.63 -11.44 -24.82
CA GLU A 338 11.91 -11.45 -26.10
C GLU A 338 11.05 -12.71 -26.28
N LYS A 339 11.59 -13.88 -25.93
CA LYS A 339 10.85 -15.15 -26.02
C LYS A 339 9.67 -15.16 -25.05
N ASP A 340 9.87 -14.65 -23.83
CA ASP A 340 8.84 -14.65 -22.82
C ASP A 340 7.66 -13.73 -23.22
N ILE A 341 7.95 -12.53 -23.75
CA ILE A 341 6.89 -11.63 -24.25
C ILE A 341 6.20 -12.17 -25.50
N LEU A 342 6.91 -12.85 -26.40
CA LEU A 342 6.29 -13.49 -27.56
C LEU A 342 5.36 -14.64 -27.15
N ASN A 343 5.74 -15.42 -26.12
CA ASN A 343 4.91 -16.47 -25.56
C ASN A 343 3.66 -15.89 -24.87
N LEU A 344 3.84 -14.81 -24.10
CA LEU A 344 2.73 -14.08 -23.45
C LEU A 344 1.74 -13.55 -24.48
N CYS A 345 2.23 -12.91 -25.54
CA CYS A 345 1.39 -12.44 -26.65
C CYS A 345 0.63 -13.61 -27.29
N GLY A 346 1.32 -14.71 -27.61
CA GLY A 346 0.70 -15.89 -28.23
C GLY A 346 -0.36 -16.54 -27.35
N ALA A 347 -0.10 -16.66 -26.05
CA ALA A 347 -1.06 -17.21 -25.08
C ALA A 347 -2.35 -16.37 -24.96
N ASN A 348 -2.24 -15.05 -25.16
CA ASN A 348 -3.38 -14.12 -25.16
C ASN A 348 -3.96 -13.83 -26.56
N GLY A 349 -3.58 -14.58 -27.58
CA GLY A 349 -4.11 -14.47 -28.94
C GLY A 349 -3.57 -13.28 -29.73
N PHE A 350 -2.47 -12.65 -29.31
CA PHE A 350 -1.83 -11.55 -30.02
C PHE A 350 -0.69 -12.06 -30.92
N SER A 351 -0.60 -11.53 -32.15
CA SER A 351 0.50 -11.78 -33.06
C SER A 351 1.52 -10.63 -32.99
N CYS A 352 2.54 -10.83 -32.18
CA CYS A 352 3.64 -9.88 -32.02
C CYS A 352 4.78 -10.20 -33.01
N ARG A 353 5.39 -9.16 -33.55
CA ARG A 353 6.50 -9.25 -34.50
C ARG A 353 7.65 -8.34 -34.14
N LYS A 354 8.88 -8.82 -34.31
CA LYS A 354 10.09 -8.03 -34.12
C LYS A 354 10.29 -7.04 -35.28
N ALA A 355 10.68 -5.81 -34.96
CA ALA A 355 10.92 -4.73 -35.92
C ALA A 355 12.30 -4.90 -36.58
N TYR A 356 12.55 -6.01 -37.25
CA TYR A 356 13.83 -6.25 -37.96
C TYR A 356 14.13 -5.16 -38.96
N TYR A 357 15.37 -4.64 -38.94
CA TYR A 357 15.87 -3.54 -39.78
C TYR A 357 15.10 -2.24 -39.63
N MET A 358 14.32 -2.07 -38.56
CA MET A 358 13.55 -0.88 -38.21
C MET A 358 13.62 -0.59 -36.70
N GLN A 359 14.66 -1.04 -36.06
CA GLN A 359 14.80 -0.87 -34.58
C GLN A 359 14.91 0.61 -34.20
N ASP A 360 15.62 1.39 -35.00
CA ASP A 360 15.75 2.85 -34.87
C ASP A 360 14.40 3.59 -35.01
N LYS A 361 13.57 3.18 -35.96
CA LYS A 361 12.22 3.72 -36.17
C LYS A 361 11.27 3.36 -35.04
N ALA A 362 11.37 2.12 -34.58
CA ALA A 362 10.56 1.63 -33.47
C ALA A 362 10.98 2.29 -32.15
N PHE A 363 12.28 2.55 -31.94
CA PHE A 363 12.78 3.35 -30.81
C PHE A 363 12.09 4.73 -30.76
N LEU A 364 12.14 5.49 -31.84
CA LEU A 364 11.48 6.81 -31.92
C LEU A 364 9.97 6.73 -31.66
N SER A 365 9.32 5.64 -32.14
CA SER A 365 7.88 5.42 -31.94
C SER A 365 7.51 5.04 -30.50
N ALA A 366 8.47 4.52 -29.74
CA ALA A 366 8.27 4.12 -28.34
C ALA A 366 8.53 5.23 -27.33
N LEU A 367 9.24 6.31 -27.74
CA LEU A 367 9.51 7.46 -26.87
C LEU A 367 8.22 8.21 -26.47
N PRO A 368 8.15 8.84 -25.28
CA PRO A 368 7.01 9.63 -24.81
C PRO A 368 6.88 10.99 -25.53
N LEU A 369 6.92 10.97 -26.85
CA LEU A 369 7.04 12.17 -27.70
C LEU A 369 6.04 12.20 -28.86
N LEU A 370 5.12 11.23 -28.97
CA LEU A 370 4.16 11.12 -30.09
C LEU A 370 4.84 11.19 -31.48
N GLN A 371 6.03 10.61 -31.60
CA GLN A 371 6.79 10.55 -32.89
C GLN A 371 6.69 9.15 -33.49
N THR A 372 5.50 8.76 -33.94
CA THR A 372 5.32 7.45 -34.56
C THR A 372 5.86 7.43 -35.98
N ASP A 373 6.84 6.58 -36.26
CA ASP A 373 7.33 6.37 -37.62
C ASP A 373 6.25 5.76 -38.52
N THR A 374 6.19 6.23 -39.76
CA THR A 374 5.15 5.83 -40.73
C THR A 374 5.17 4.32 -41.06
N ASP A 375 6.36 3.74 -41.12
CA ASP A 375 6.51 2.30 -41.50
C ASP A 375 6.05 1.40 -40.34
N ILE A 376 6.42 1.77 -39.08
CA ILE A 376 5.97 1.08 -37.87
C ILE A 376 4.45 1.23 -37.74
N PHE A 377 3.92 2.45 -37.86
CA PHE A 377 2.49 2.70 -37.77
C PHE A 377 1.69 1.89 -38.80
N ASN A 378 2.11 1.88 -40.06
CA ASN A 378 1.41 1.15 -41.11
C ASN A 378 1.39 -0.37 -40.89
N LYS A 379 2.42 -0.92 -40.25
CA LYS A 379 2.49 -2.36 -39.93
C LYS A 379 1.72 -2.75 -38.69
N SER A 380 1.60 -1.83 -37.70
CA SER A 380 1.00 -2.08 -36.41
C SER A 380 -0.45 -1.60 -36.28
N LYS A 381 -0.89 -0.65 -37.12
CA LYS A 381 -2.21 -0.04 -36.97
C LYS A 381 -3.36 -1.02 -37.02
N ARG A 382 -4.23 -0.97 -36.02
CA ARG A 382 -5.49 -1.70 -35.89
C ARG A 382 -6.65 -0.74 -35.85
N ASN A 383 -7.69 -1.04 -36.59
CA ASN A 383 -8.96 -0.31 -36.55
C ASN A 383 -9.72 -0.67 -35.29
N ILE A 384 -10.05 0.30 -34.46
CA ILE A 384 -10.85 0.09 -33.23
C ILE A 384 -11.86 1.23 -33.05
N LEU A 385 -12.92 0.96 -32.30
CA LEU A 385 -13.93 1.93 -31.90
C LEU A 385 -13.63 2.46 -30.48
N THR A 386 -14.30 3.54 -30.08
CA THR A 386 -14.14 4.14 -28.74
C THR A 386 -14.32 3.11 -27.63
N SER A 387 -15.31 2.24 -27.72
CA SER A 387 -15.58 1.20 -26.73
C SER A 387 -14.42 0.23 -26.55
N SER A 388 -13.84 -0.25 -27.68
CA SER A 388 -12.67 -1.16 -27.65
C SER A 388 -11.39 -0.43 -27.22
N ALA A 389 -11.23 0.85 -27.58
CA ALA A 389 -10.12 1.67 -27.16
C ALA A 389 -10.18 1.94 -25.64
N ALA A 390 -11.37 2.21 -25.11
CA ALA A 390 -11.57 2.37 -23.69
C ALA A 390 -11.37 1.06 -22.90
N ALA A 391 -11.81 -0.06 -23.46
CA ALA A 391 -11.59 -1.37 -22.86
C ALA A 391 -10.11 -1.81 -22.84
N LEU A 392 -9.20 -1.15 -23.56
CA LEU A 392 -7.75 -1.34 -23.43
C LEU A 392 -7.28 -1.09 -22.00
N PHE A 393 -7.74 -0.03 -21.37
CA PHE A 393 -7.55 0.43 -19.99
C PHE A 393 -6.30 -0.16 -19.31
N PRO A 394 -5.12 0.40 -19.52
CA PRO A 394 -3.87 -0.18 -19.00
C PRO A 394 -3.61 0.15 -17.52
N PHE A 395 -4.36 1.08 -16.90
CA PHE A 395 -4.11 1.62 -15.57
C PHE A 395 -4.63 0.68 -14.46
N SER A 396 -4.30 -0.61 -14.54
CA SER A 396 -4.87 -1.66 -13.68
C SER A 396 -3.94 -2.15 -12.56
N SER A 397 -2.67 -1.74 -12.57
CA SER A 397 -1.63 -2.23 -11.65
C SER A 397 -1.37 -1.24 -10.52
N PHE A 398 -2.15 -1.32 -9.42
CA PHE A 398 -2.03 -0.44 -8.27
C PHE A 398 -0.94 -0.92 -7.29
N GLU A 399 -0.17 0.01 -6.74
CA GLU A 399 0.94 -0.24 -5.83
C GLU A 399 0.74 0.47 -4.49
N MET A 400 1.21 -0.14 -3.39
CA MET A 400 1.29 0.45 -2.05
C MET A 400 2.71 0.39 -1.54
N CYS A 401 3.57 1.24 -2.04
CA CYS A 401 4.96 1.33 -1.65
C CYS A 401 5.26 2.75 -1.14
N ASP A 402 5.29 2.90 0.20
CA ASP A 402 5.68 4.15 0.83
C ASP A 402 7.22 4.23 0.89
N GLU A 403 7.79 5.42 0.76
CA GLU A 403 9.25 5.64 0.90
C GLU A 403 9.78 5.29 2.30
N ARG A 404 8.88 5.23 3.27
CA ARG A 404 9.13 4.95 4.69
C ARG A 404 8.09 3.99 5.20
N GLY A 405 8.39 3.27 6.26
CA GLY A 405 7.39 2.45 6.91
C GLY A 405 7.83 1.03 7.15
N ILE A 406 6.89 0.13 7.20
CA ILE A 406 7.09 -1.28 7.44
C ILE A 406 6.87 -2.04 6.14
N PHE A 407 7.82 -2.86 5.77
CA PHE A 407 7.66 -3.83 4.69
C PHE A 407 6.70 -4.93 5.14
N TYR A 408 5.66 -5.21 4.37
CA TYR A 408 4.69 -6.26 4.66
C TYR A 408 4.94 -7.52 3.85
N GLY A 409 5.33 -7.35 2.59
CA GLY A 409 5.51 -8.42 1.63
C GLY A 409 5.27 -7.95 0.21
N LEU A 410 4.61 -8.77 -0.59
CA LEU A 410 4.35 -8.51 -2.01
C LEU A 410 2.85 -8.41 -2.30
N ASN A 411 2.51 -7.55 -3.25
CA ASN A 411 1.19 -7.54 -3.84
C ASN A 411 1.03 -8.78 -4.74
N LEU A 412 0.02 -9.60 -4.47
CA LEU A 412 -0.22 -10.86 -5.18
C LEU A 412 -0.54 -10.68 -6.68
N HIS A 413 -1.08 -9.52 -7.07
CA HIS A 413 -1.49 -9.29 -8.45
C HIS A 413 -0.36 -8.79 -9.35
N ASN A 414 0.59 -8.02 -8.81
CA ASN A 414 1.60 -7.36 -9.62
C ASN A 414 3.03 -7.48 -9.09
N SER A 415 3.22 -8.25 -8.01
CA SER A 415 4.51 -8.47 -7.34
C SER A 415 5.20 -7.19 -6.84
N SER A 416 4.48 -6.07 -6.72
CA SER A 416 5.07 -4.86 -6.16
C SER A 416 5.31 -5.00 -4.66
N PRO A 417 6.41 -4.43 -4.11
CA PRO A 417 6.64 -4.39 -2.67
C PRO A 417 5.53 -3.59 -1.96
N VAL A 418 5.09 -4.10 -0.81
CA VAL A 418 4.09 -3.45 0.03
C VAL A 418 4.78 -2.88 1.26
N ILE A 419 4.93 -1.56 1.28
CA ILE A 419 5.54 -0.80 2.38
C ILE A 419 4.55 0.24 2.87
N ILE A 420 4.25 0.24 4.18
CA ILE A 420 3.25 1.12 4.79
C ILE A 420 3.85 1.92 5.94
N ASP A 421 3.79 3.24 5.88
CA ASP A 421 4.14 4.11 7.01
C ASP A 421 2.90 4.43 7.85
N HIS A 422 2.71 3.72 8.94
CA HIS A 422 1.62 3.95 9.90
C HIS A 422 1.60 5.36 10.52
N TYR A 423 2.73 6.07 10.46
CA TYR A 423 2.88 7.39 11.08
C TYR A 423 2.80 8.53 10.05
N ASP A 424 2.59 8.22 8.78
CA ASP A 424 2.37 9.23 7.74
C ASP A 424 0.93 9.76 7.79
N THR A 425 0.77 10.91 8.45
CA THR A 425 -0.54 11.57 8.57
C THR A 425 -0.99 12.28 7.31
N SER A 426 -0.14 12.41 6.30
CA SER A 426 -0.50 12.98 5.00
C SER A 426 -1.29 11.96 4.15
N ARG A 427 -0.92 10.67 4.24
CA ARG A 427 -1.59 9.56 3.53
C ARG A 427 -2.71 8.93 4.35
N TYR A 428 -2.49 8.72 5.64
CA TYR A 428 -3.44 8.04 6.52
C TYR A 428 -3.91 8.98 7.63
N SER A 429 -5.21 9.20 7.74
CA SER A 429 -5.81 10.03 8.80
C SER A 429 -5.43 9.53 10.20
N ASN A 430 -5.21 8.23 10.37
CA ASN A 430 -4.58 7.58 11.52
C ASN A 430 -3.90 6.28 11.07
N GLY A 431 -2.91 5.81 11.82
CA GLY A 431 -2.17 4.56 11.56
C GLY A 431 -2.73 3.34 12.29
N ASN A 432 -3.88 3.45 12.94
CA ASN A 432 -4.49 2.32 13.63
C ASN A 432 -4.90 1.23 12.64
N MET A 433 -4.79 -0.03 13.10
CA MET A 433 -5.04 -1.20 12.27
C MET A 433 -5.97 -2.20 12.93
N ALA A 434 -6.86 -2.80 12.15
CA ALA A 434 -7.65 -3.96 12.55
C ALA A 434 -7.24 -5.18 11.73
N VAL A 435 -6.96 -6.30 12.40
CA VAL A 435 -6.51 -7.55 11.78
C VAL A 435 -7.54 -8.64 12.04
N PHE A 436 -8.05 -9.23 10.97
CA PHE A 436 -9.00 -10.33 11.01
C PHE A 436 -8.41 -11.56 10.33
N GLY A 437 -8.69 -12.73 10.87
CA GLY A 437 -8.23 -13.97 10.26
C GLY A 437 -8.61 -15.17 11.10
N MET A 438 -9.07 -16.24 10.44
CA MET A 438 -9.40 -17.50 11.12
C MET A 438 -8.18 -18.11 11.80
N SER A 439 -8.40 -19.11 12.65
CA SER A 439 -7.30 -19.84 13.30
C SER A 439 -6.41 -20.52 12.26
N GLY A 440 -5.11 -20.25 12.30
CA GLY A 440 -4.14 -20.80 11.35
C GLY A 440 -3.87 -19.93 10.11
N ALA A 441 -4.62 -18.85 9.86
CA ALA A 441 -4.42 -17.94 8.73
C ALA A 441 -3.10 -17.12 8.80
N GLY A 442 -2.38 -17.12 9.93
CA GLY A 442 -1.13 -16.38 10.10
C GLY A 442 -1.26 -15.09 10.93
N LYS A 443 -2.38 -14.87 11.62
CA LYS A 443 -2.62 -13.64 12.42
C LYS A 443 -1.51 -13.35 13.43
N THR A 444 -1.20 -14.30 14.33
CA THR A 444 -0.15 -14.13 15.35
C THR A 444 1.21 -13.91 14.71
N PHE A 445 1.49 -14.61 13.61
CA PHE A 445 2.71 -14.42 12.82
C PHE A 445 2.83 -12.97 12.34
N PHE A 446 1.79 -12.44 11.69
CA PHE A 446 1.77 -11.06 11.22
C PHE A 446 1.91 -10.05 12.35
N LEU A 447 1.19 -10.22 13.47
CA LEU A 447 1.28 -9.32 14.63
C LEU A 447 2.70 -9.25 15.20
N LEU A 448 3.36 -10.39 15.32
CA LEU A 448 4.75 -10.46 15.79
C LEU A 448 5.71 -9.84 14.78
N LEU A 449 5.56 -10.14 13.49
CA LEU A 449 6.38 -9.56 12.44
C LEU A 449 6.27 -8.03 12.44
N LEU A 450 5.04 -7.51 12.46
CA LEU A 450 4.78 -6.07 12.56
C LEU A 450 5.41 -5.45 13.83
N ALA A 451 5.23 -6.11 14.98
CA ALA A 451 5.77 -5.64 16.25
C ALA A 451 7.30 -5.57 16.24
N MET A 452 7.96 -6.60 15.71
CA MET A 452 9.42 -6.67 15.62
C MET A 452 9.95 -5.60 14.67
N ARG A 453 9.37 -5.44 13.49
CA ARG A 453 9.77 -4.43 12.51
C ARG A 453 9.54 -3.00 13.03
N LEU A 454 8.46 -2.75 13.75
CA LEU A 454 8.26 -1.48 14.46
C LEU A 454 9.37 -1.26 15.50
N ARG A 455 9.72 -2.29 16.30
CA ARG A 455 10.80 -2.19 17.29
C ARG A 455 12.15 -1.91 16.61
N MET A 456 12.46 -2.55 15.50
CA MET A 456 13.69 -2.32 14.72
C MET A 456 13.79 -0.87 14.23
N GLN A 457 12.67 -0.21 13.98
CA GLN A 457 12.61 1.21 13.62
C GLN A 457 12.58 2.17 14.84
N GLY A 458 12.88 1.67 16.04
CA GLY A 458 12.94 2.48 17.26
C GLY A 458 11.57 2.82 17.88
N VAL A 459 10.49 2.23 17.40
CA VAL A 459 9.14 2.38 17.97
C VAL A 459 9.06 1.59 19.27
N ARG A 460 8.49 2.18 20.31
CA ARG A 460 8.18 1.44 21.56
C ARG A 460 6.92 0.61 21.37
N VAL A 461 7.02 -0.70 21.60
CA VAL A 461 5.93 -1.64 21.35
C VAL A 461 5.42 -2.23 22.66
N TYR A 462 4.10 -2.24 22.78
CA TYR A 462 3.37 -2.87 23.89
C TYR A 462 2.38 -3.87 23.33
N ILE A 463 2.51 -5.13 23.71
CA ILE A 463 1.61 -6.22 23.26
C ILE A 463 0.82 -6.70 24.46
N ILE A 464 -0.49 -6.79 24.34
CA ILE A 464 -1.40 -7.39 25.30
C ILE A 464 -1.94 -8.68 24.68
N ALA A 465 -1.63 -9.83 25.28
CA ALA A 465 -1.94 -11.15 24.76
C ALA A 465 -2.73 -11.97 25.77
N PRO A 466 -4.08 -11.99 25.69
CA PRO A 466 -4.91 -12.66 26.70
C PRO A 466 -5.04 -14.17 26.53
N GLU A 467 -4.67 -14.76 25.39
CA GLU A 467 -4.84 -16.21 25.14
C GLU A 467 -3.54 -16.96 24.97
N LYS A 468 -2.69 -16.51 24.10
CA LYS A 468 -1.51 -17.23 23.63
C LYS A 468 -0.22 -16.44 23.89
N GLY A 469 -0.14 -15.80 25.05
CA GLY A 469 0.99 -14.93 25.40
C GLY A 469 2.35 -15.61 25.27
N PHE A 470 2.42 -16.92 25.51
CA PHE A 470 3.66 -17.68 25.40
C PHE A 470 4.24 -17.70 23.96
N GLU A 471 3.41 -17.55 22.91
CA GLU A 471 3.87 -17.48 21.52
C GLU A 471 4.73 -16.23 21.26
N TYR A 472 4.52 -15.17 22.06
CA TYR A 472 5.25 -13.90 21.97
C TYR A 472 6.59 -13.90 22.72
N ARG A 473 6.87 -14.90 23.56
CA ARG A 473 8.01 -14.92 24.48
C ARG A 473 9.35 -14.92 23.73
N ASN A 474 9.54 -15.85 22.79
CA ASN A 474 10.81 -16.02 22.09
C ASN A 474 11.21 -14.76 21.32
N ALA A 475 10.28 -14.19 20.56
CA ALA A 475 10.51 -12.94 19.83
C ALA A 475 10.81 -11.79 20.80
N CYS A 476 10.07 -11.69 21.91
CA CYS A 476 10.28 -10.66 22.93
C CYS A 476 11.70 -10.72 23.53
N GLU A 477 12.14 -11.88 23.91
CA GLU A 477 13.48 -12.08 24.52
C GLU A 477 14.59 -11.83 23.51
N ALA A 478 14.44 -12.28 22.26
CA ALA A 478 15.42 -12.11 21.19
C ALA A 478 15.73 -10.64 20.88
N ILE A 479 14.72 -9.78 20.93
CA ILE A 479 14.86 -8.34 20.60
C ILE A 479 15.13 -7.45 21.83
N GLY A 480 15.47 -8.07 22.96
CA GLY A 480 15.78 -7.36 24.20
C GLY A 480 14.55 -6.74 24.87
N GLY A 481 13.38 -7.34 24.67
CA GLY A 481 12.13 -6.95 25.30
C GLY A 481 11.94 -7.51 26.70
N ARG A 482 10.86 -7.12 27.36
CA ARG A 482 10.44 -7.66 28.66
C ARG A 482 9.13 -8.42 28.51
N PHE A 483 9.18 -9.71 28.77
CA PHE A 483 8.01 -10.55 28.88
C PHE A 483 7.49 -10.51 30.32
N VAL A 484 6.23 -10.12 30.50
CA VAL A 484 5.56 -9.97 31.80
C VAL A 484 4.37 -10.92 31.82
N SER A 485 4.39 -11.90 32.69
CA SER A 485 3.28 -12.83 32.86
C SER A 485 2.40 -12.39 34.04
N ILE A 486 1.16 -12.01 33.75
CA ILE A 486 0.17 -11.59 34.73
C ILE A 486 -0.72 -12.80 35.02
N GLY A 487 -0.64 -13.37 36.22
CA GLY A 487 -1.46 -14.52 36.54
C GLY A 487 -1.11 -15.19 37.84
N ALA A 488 -1.85 -16.26 38.21
CA ALA A 488 -1.64 -17.04 39.41
C ALA A 488 -0.22 -17.62 39.42
N GLY A 489 0.50 -17.41 40.55
CA GLY A 489 1.87 -17.88 40.72
C GLY A 489 2.94 -17.13 39.92
N SER A 490 2.61 -16.02 39.26
CA SER A 490 3.61 -15.17 38.66
C SER A 490 4.33 -14.30 39.70
N SER A 491 5.64 -14.11 39.52
CA SER A 491 6.42 -13.12 40.28
C SER A 491 6.19 -11.69 39.81
N ASP A 492 5.69 -11.53 38.58
CA ASP A 492 5.48 -10.21 37.98
C ASP A 492 4.15 -9.60 38.48
N CYS A 493 4.19 -8.35 38.89
CA CYS A 493 3.03 -7.63 39.38
C CYS A 493 2.97 -6.21 38.82
N ILE A 494 1.77 -5.75 38.49
CA ILE A 494 1.44 -4.39 38.09
C ILE A 494 0.44 -3.82 39.09
N ASN A 495 0.84 -2.79 39.82
CA ASN A 495 -0.03 -2.08 40.74
C ASN A 495 -0.98 -1.13 39.99
N LEU A 496 -2.28 -1.46 39.95
CA LEU A 496 -3.29 -0.62 39.33
C LEU A 496 -3.47 0.73 40.08
N MET A 497 -3.26 0.73 41.41
CA MET A 497 -3.39 1.95 42.22
C MET A 497 -2.19 2.88 42.08
N GLU A 498 -1.14 2.50 41.37
CA GLU A 498 0.03 3.34 41.15
C GLU A 498 -0.29 4.50 40.21
N ILE A 499 -0.13 5.72 40.69
CA ILE A 499 -0.19 6.94 39.88
C ILE A 499 1.21 7.20 39.37
N ARG A 500 1.40 7.03 38.03
CA ARG A 500 2.68 7.30 37.40
C ARG A 500 2.68 8.73 36.85
N ARG A 501 3.73 9.48 37.19
CA ARG A 501 3.86 10.88 36.77
C ARG A 501 4.13 10.95 35.28
N ASN A 502 3.08 11.05 34.48
CA ASN A 502 3.21 11.07 33.05
C ASN A 502 2.80 12.38 32.37
N THR A 503 2.15 13.27 33.10
CA THR A 503 1.42 14.40 32.52
C THR A 503 2.06 15.76 32.80
N LEU A 504 3.20 15.82 33.48
CA LEU A 504 3.67 17.11 33.98
C LEU A 504 4.90 17.66 33.23
N ASP A 505 5.59 16.92 32.37
CA ASP A 505 6.98 17.28 32.15
C ASP A 505 7.38 17.83 30.78
N ILE A 506 6.57 17.73 29.69
CA ILE A 506 7.03 18.27 28.40
C ILE A 506 5.95 19.11 27.68
N ASP A 507 4.69 18.78 27.84
CA ASP A 507 3.63 19.47 27.11
C ASP A 507 2.99 20.63 27.88
N SER A 508 3.16 20.68 29.22
CA SER A 508 2.65 21.78 30.06
C SER A 508 3.46 23.08 29.94
N GLU A 509 4.71 23.00 29.45
CA GLU A 509 5.50 24.21 29.16
C GLU A 509 5.12 24.84 27.83
N MET A 510 4.52 24.05 26.88
CA MET A 510 4.11 24.53 25.55
C MET A 510 2.64 25.00 25.47
N GLN A 511 1.77 24.54 26.36
CA GLN A 511 0.38 25.00 26.45
C GLN A 511 0.13 25.67 27.79
N GLY A 512 -0.02 26.99 27.78
CA GLY A 512 -0.29 27.82 28.93
C GLY A 512 -1.64 27.55 29.66
N ASP A 513 -2.31 26.43 29.39
CA ASP A 513 -3.51 25.96 30.08
C ASP A 513 -3.14 24.84 31.07
N ARG A 514 -3.06 25.21 32.32
CA ARG A 514 -2.99 24.28 33.43
C ARG A 514 -4.35 23.58 33.53
N ASP A 515 -4.44 22.39 32.98
CA ASP A 515 -5.56 21.52 33.26
C ASP A 515 -5.53 21.21 34.78
N ASN A 516 -6.45 21.79 35.51
CA ASN A 516 -6.59 21.68 36.98
C ASN A 516 -7.20 20.31 37.36
N SER A 517 -7.30 19.35 36.43
CA SER A 517 -7.83 18.02 36.71
C SER A 517 -6.93 17.28 37.72
N SER A 518 -7.52 16.63 38.67
CA SER A 518 -6.80 15.82 39.66
C SER A 518 -6.51 14.45 39.08
N VAL A 519 -5.22 14.15 38.87
CA VAL A 519 -4.76 12.82 38.37
C VAL A 519 -5.23 11.69 39.30
N LEU A 520 -5.39 11.97 40.59
CA LEU A 520 -5.95 11.01 41.54
C LEU A 520 -7.42 10.68 41.22
N LEU A 521 -8.23 11.65 40.80
CA LEU A 521 -9.64 11.40 40.49
C LEU A 521 -9.78 10.54 39.23
N ASP A 522 -8.96 10.78 38.20
CA ASP A 522 -8.92 9.97 37.01
C ASP A 522 -8.50 8.52 37.34
N LYS A 523 -7.51 8.35 38.21
CA LYS A 523 -7.09 7.02 38.67
C LYS A 523 -8.19 6.31 39.44
N ILE A 524 -8.95 7.01 40.26
CA ILE A 524 -10.09 6.44 41.02
C ILE A 524 -11.17 5.93 40.06
N GLN A 525 -11.45 6.64 38.93
CA GLN A 525 -12.38 6.12 37.92
C GLN A 525 -11.90 4.81 37.33
N SER A 526 -10.61 4.68 37.00
CA SER A 526 -10.05 3.39 36.52
C SER A 526 -10.18 2.28 37.58
N ILE A 527 -10.01 2.63 38.90
CA ILE A 527 -10.19 1.67 39.99
C ILE A 527 -11.66 1.23 40.07
N HIS A 528 -12.63 2.12 39.88
CA HIS A 528 -14.05 1.76 39.84
C HIS A 528 -14.37 0.79 38.71
N ILE A 529 -13.84 1.00 37.50
CA ILE A 529 -14.00 0.06 36.39
C ILE A 529 -13.44 -1.34 36.77
N PHE A 530 -12.29 -1.36 37.43
CA PHE A 530 -11.71 -2.61 37.94
C PHE A 530 -12.67 -3.33 38.91
N PHE A 531 -13.31 -2.60 39.84
CA PHE A 531 -14.26 -3.20 40.77
C PHE A 531 -15.57 -3.62 40.10
N ASP A 532 -16.01 -2.94 39.10
CA ASP A 532 -17.17 -3.34 38.26
C ASP A 532 -16.89 -4.68 37.51
N LEU A 533 -15.65 -4.88 37.05
CA LEU A 533 -15.22 -6.14 36.46
C LEU A 533 -15.05 -7.24 37.52
N LEU A 534 -14.53 -6.89 38.72
CA LEU A 534 -14.28 -7.84 39.81
C LEU A 534 -15.59 -8.34 40.43
N TYR A 535 -16.54 -7.44 40.65
CA TYR A 535 -17.81 -7.72 41.30
C TYR A 535 -18.97 -6.98 40.57
N PRO A 536 -19.50 -7.55 39.48
CA PRO A 536 -20.51 -6.87 38.64
C PRO A 536 -21.82 -6.51 39.38
N ALA A 537 -22.07 -7.15 40.53
CA ALA A 537 -23.27 -6.89 41.34
C ALA A 537 -23.12 -5.71 42.34
N ILE A 538 -22.04 -4.92 42.24
CA ILE A 538 -21.78 -3.78 43.14
C ILE A 538 -22.88 -2.70 42.97
N THR A 539 -23.47 -2.31 44.10
CA THR A 539 -24.55 -1.32 44.16
C THR A 539 -24.01 0.11 44.14
N PRO A 540 -24.84 1.12 43.82
CA PRO A 540 -24.45 2.52 43.88
C PRO A 540 -23.99 2.97 45.27
N ASP A 541 -24.61 2.46 46.34
CA ASP A 541 -24.24 2.78 47.72
C ASP A 541 -22.86 2.17 48.07
N GLU A 542 -22.60 0.94 47.67
CA GLU A 542 -21.29 0.31 47.83
C GLU A 542 -20.22 1.04 47.05
N LYS A 543 -20.52 1.53 45.80
CA LYS A 543 -19.58 2.36 45.02
C LYS A 543 -19.21 3.64 45.77
N TYR A 544 -20.18 4.33 46.39
CA TYR A 544 -19.91 5.51 47.16
C TYR A 544 -18.99 5.22 48.35
N LEU A 545 -19.26 4.14 49.09
CA LEU A 545 -18.43 3.74 50.24
C LEU A 545 -17.02 3.30 49.80
N LEU A 546 -16.92 2.62 48.63
CA LEU A 546 -15.65 2.26 48.00
C LEU A 546 -14.83 3.51 47.65
N ASP A 547 -15.45 4.53 47.04
CA ASP A 547 -14.80 5.79 46.73
C ASP A 547 -14.18 6.43 47.98
N ARG A 548 -14.92 6.44 49.11
CA ARG A 548 -14.43 6.92 50.38
C ARG A 548 -13.26 6.07 50.94
N ALA A 549 -13.32 4.75 50.78
CA ALA A 549 -12.25 3.86 51.23
C ALA A 549 -10.96 4.11 50.41
N ILE A 550 -11.08 4.28 49.11
CA ILE A 550 -9.96 4.58 48.19
C ILE A 550 -9.33 5.92 48.54
N LEU A 551 -10.13 6.99 48.67
CA LEU A 551 -9.65 8.31 49.03
C LEU A 551 -8.93 8.33 50.41
N ASN A 552 -9.46 7.62 51.40
CA ASN A 552 -8.84 7.49 52.72
C ASN A 552 -7.52 6.70 52.64
N CYS A 553 -7.44 5.67 51.82
CA CYS A 553 -6.23 4.90 51.58
C CYS A 553 -5.12 5.79 50.98
N TYR A 554 -5.39 6.53 49.91
CA TYR A 554 -4.42 7.47 49.33
C TYR A 554 -4.02 8.59 50.32
N LYS A 555 -4.97 9.10 51.10
CA LYS A 555 -4.71 10.11 52.13
C LYS A 555 -3.74 9.60 53.20
N ALA A 556 -3.83 8.31 53.61
CA ALA A 556 -2.89 7.72 54.55
C ALA A 556 -1.45 7.68 54.00
N PHE A 557 -1.27 7.60 52.68
CA PHE A 557 0.04 7.71 52.04
C PHE A 557 0.44 9.16 51.76
N GLY A 558 -0.33 10.14 52.25
CA GLY A 558 -0.07 11.58 52.06
C GLY A 558 -0.35 12.08 50.66
N ILE A 559 -1.22 11.38 49.89
CA ILE A 559 -1.65 11.72 48.54
C ILE A 559 -3.07 12.29 48.62
N THR A 560 -3.26 13.46 48.03
CA THR A 560 -4.53 14.21 48.01
C THR A 560 -4.92 14.57 46.58
N ARG A 561 -6.05 15.26 46.42
CA ARG A 561 -6.50 15.77 45.09
C ARG A 561 -5.54 16.80 44.49
N ASP A 562 -4.66 17.41 45.31
CA ASP A 562 -3.60 18.29 44.76
C ASP A 562 -2.48 17.43 44.18
N ASN A 563 -2.22 17.59 42.89
CA ASN A 563 -1.19 16.86 42.14
C ASN A 563 0.22 17.06 42.74
N ARG A 564 0.49 18.16 43.45
CA ARG A 564 1.76 18.41 44.19
C ARG A 564 1.99 17.40 45.30
N SER A 565 0.93 16.79 45.81
CA SER A 565 1.01 15.77 46.87
C SER A 565 1.60 14.43 46.40
N LEU A 566 1.71 14.21 45.10
CA LEU A 566 2.26 12.98 44.50
C LEU A 566 3.78 12.83 44.69
N THR A 567 4.50 13.96 44.91
CA THR A 567 5.95 13.98 45.10
C THR A 567 6.34 14.30 46.51
N ASP A 568 7.52 13.85 46.93
CA ASP A 568 8.16 14.24 48.14
C ASP A 568 8.91 15.58 47.97
N LYS A 569 9.56 16.05 49.05
CA LYS A 569 10.34 17.32 49.06
C LYS A 569 11.55 17.28 48.11
N SER A 570 11.98 16.10 47.66
CA SER A 570 13.07 15.92 46.70
C SER A 570 12.58 15.84 45.24
N GLY A 571 11.27 15.95 45.02
CA GLY A 571 10.66 15.81 43.69
C GLY A 571 10.47 14.35 43.21
N LYS A 572 10.79 13.34 44.05
CA LYS A 572 10.59 11.94 43.76
C LYS A 572 9.15 11.54 44.09
N LEU A 573 8.57 10.64 43.25
CA LEU A 573 7.24 10.08 43.52
C LEU A 573 7.21 9.36 44.87
N LYS A 574 6.17 9.61 45.63
CA LYS A 574 5.90 8.88 46.89
C LYS A 574 5.58 7.43 46.63
N LYS A 575 5.75 6.57 47.62
CA LYS A 575 5.25 5.20 47.58
C LYS A 575 3.72 5.23 47.44
N MET A 576 3.21 4.56 46.42
CA MET A 576 1.77 4.47 46.15
C MET A 576 1.16 3.30 46.93
N PRO A 577 -0.12 3.38 47.34
CA PRO A 577 -0.82 2.24 47.92
C PRO A 577 -1.02 1.14 46.86
N CYS A 578 -1.21 -0.10 47.32
CA CYS A 578 -1.65 -1.23 46.49
C CYS A 578 -2.96 -1.80 47.06
N PHE A 579 -3.54 -2.77 46.40
CA PHE A 579 -4.80 -3.35 46.83
C PHE A 579 -4.72 -4.01 48.24
N ALA A 580 -3.57 -4.56 48.60
CA ALA A 580 -3.37 -5.02 49.96
C ALA A 580 -3.51 -3.89 51.02
N ASP A 581 -3.03 -2.68 50.70
CA ASP A 581 -3.15 -1.51 51.55
C ASP A 581 -4.60 -0.97 51.62
N LEU A 582 -5.43 -1.24 50.62
CA LEU A 582 -6.82 -0.80 50.52
C LEU A 582 -7.77 -1.62 51.43
N ILE A 583 -7.50 -2.91 51.60
CA ILE A 583 -8.36 -3.84 52.35
C ILE A 583 -8.73 -3.31 53.75
N PRO A 584 -7.79 -2.83 54.61
CA PRO A 584 -8.12 -2.32 55.92
C PRO A 584 -9.05 -1.10 55.91
N PHE A 585 -9.09 -0.32 54.83
CA PHE A 585 -9.98 0.82 54.66
C PHE A 585 -11.38 0.38 54.21
N MET A 586 -11.48 -0.68 53.41
CA MET A 586 -12.77 -1.26 52.98
C MET A 586 -13.45 -2.00 54.16
N GLU A 587 -12.69 -2.68 55.02
CA GLU A 587 -13.20 -3.43 56.19
C GLU A 587 -13.88 -2.50 57.23
N LYS A 588 -13.65 -1.19 57.17
CA LYS A 588 -14.35 -0.23 58.01
C LYS A 588 -15.82 -0.09 57.67
N PHE A 589 -16.24 -0.51 56.51
CA PHE A 589 -17.61 -0.45 56.03
C PHE A 589 -18.18 -1.87 55.88
N THR A 590 -19.19 -2.22 56.75
CA THR A 590 -19.81 -3.54 56.77
C THR A 590 -20.49 -3.90 55.47
N GLU A 591 -20.99 -2.90 54.77
CA GLU A 591 -21.65 -3.01 53.45
C GLU A 591 -20.69 -3.50 52.36
N LEU A 592 -19.42 -3.13 52.45
CA LEU A 592 -18.40 -3.57 51.47
C LEU A 592 -17.88 -4.97 51.70
N LYS A 593 -18.46 -5.77 52.64
CA LYS A 593 -17.96 -7.10 52.96
C LYS A 593 -17.82 -8.02 51.77
N ALA A 594 -18.80 -8.06 50.88
CA ALA A 594 -18.79 -8.93 49.69
C ALA A 594 -17.68 -8.48 48.71
N VAL A 595 -17.59 -7.18 48.41
CA VAL A 595 -16.57 -6.59 47.53
C VAL A 595 -15.16 -6.80 48.10
N THR A 596 -15.02 -6.67 49.44
CA THR A 596 -13.74 -6.89 50.15
C THR A 596 -13.31 -8.35 50.08
N MET A 597 -14.24 -9.29 50.20
CA MET A 597 -13.94 -10.75 50.06
C MET A 597 -13.51 -11.07 48.63
N ALA A 598 -14.14 -10.47 47.59
CA ALA A 598 -13.71 -10.62 46.21
C ALA A 598 -12.29 -10.08 45.99
N LEU A 599 -11.95 -8.92 46.57
CA LEU A 599 -10.61 -8.36 46.48
C LEU A 599 -9.57 -9.19 47.23
N LYS A 600 -9.88 -9.73 48.44
CA LYS A 600 -8.99 -10.65 49.18
C LYS A 600 -8.60 -11.89 48.40
N ARG A 601 -9.51 -12.41 47.59
CA ARG A 601 -9.21 -13.54 46.69
C ARG A 601 -8.08 -13.23 45.69
N LEU A 602 -7.97 -11.98 45.27
CA LEU A 602 -6.91 -11.49 44.34
C LEU A 602 -5.60 -11.12 45.09
N VAL A 603 -5.67 -10.77 46.36
CA VAL A 603 -4.50 -10.34 47.14
C VAL A 603 -3.88 -11.49 47.92
N GLU A 604 -4.68 -12.31 48.58
CA GLU A 604 -4.26 -13.34 49.51
C GLU A 604 -4.52 -14.78 48.99
N GLY A 605 -5.35 -14.89 47.91
CA GLY A 605 -5.82 -16.17 47.37
C GLY A 605 -5.01 -16.68 46.18
N SER A 606 -5.63 -17.58 45.38
CA SER A 606 -5.03 -18.28 44.24
C SER A 606 -4.65 -17.34 43.08
N ALA A 607 -5.09 -16.09 43.08
CA ALA A 607 -4.79 -15.08 42.07
C ALA A 607 -3.89 -13.95 42.61
N SER A 608 -3.06 -14.21 43.60
CA SER A 608 -2.28 -13.20 44.34
C SER A 608 -1.29 -12.33 43.53
N GLY A 609 -1.03 -12.66 42.27
CA GLY A 609 -0.17 -11.83 41.39
C GLY A 609 -0.76 -10.47 40.96
N LEU A 610 -2.04 -10.17 41.27
CA LEU A 610 -2.70 -8.94 40.84
C LEU A 610 -2.75 -7.83 41.90
N GLY A 611 -2.37 -8.13 43.15
CA GLY A 611 -2.61 -7.24 44.28
C GLY A 611 -1.40 -6.48 44.86
N GLY A 612 -0.19 -6.72 44.37
CA GLY A 612 1.06 -6.21 44.93
C GLY A 612 1.58 -4.93 44.27
N GLN A 613 2.79 -4.51 44.70
CA GLN A 613 3.51 -3.39 44.09
C GLN A 613 4.11 -3.74 42.74
N THR A 614 4.21 -2.76 41.82
CA THR A 614 4.87 -2.96 40.54
C THR A 614 6.34 -3.32 40.72
N ASN A 615 6.76 -4.43 40.14
CA ASN A 615 8.13 -4.96 40.24
C ASN A 615 8.79 -5.24 38.88
N ILE A 616 8.20 -4.76 37.78
CA ILE A 616 8.69 -4.99 36.42
C ILE A 616 9.53 -3.81 35.90
N ASP A 617 10.48 -4.09 35.01
CA ASP A 617 11.23 -3.04 34.32
C ASP A 617 10.34 -2.34 33.28
N LEU A 618 10.06 -1.07 33.51
CA LEU A 618 9.17 -0.22 32.70
C LEU A 618 9.90 0.49 31.55
N LYS A 619 11.23 0.36 31.45
CA LYS A 619 12.05 1.09 30.47
C LYS A 619 12.26 0.32 29.17
N ALA A 620 11.97 -0.98 29.16
CA ALA A 620 12.15 -1.80 27.99
C ALA A 620 11.42 -1.23 26.77
N PRO A 621 12.05 -1.22 25.60
CA PRO A 621 11.44 -0.69 24.38
C PRO A 621 10.36 -1.60 23.78
N PHE A 622 10.30 -2.84 24.22
CA PHE A 622 9.34 -3.86 23.79
C PHE A 622 8.83 -4.59 25.03
N ILE A 623 7.54 -4.56 25.27
CA ILE A 623 6.91 -5.20 26.44
C ILE A 623 5.74 -6.05 25.98
N VAL A 624 5.75 -7.31 26.39
CA VAL A 624 4.63 -8.25 26.21
C VAL A 624 3.97 -8.47 27.57
N LEU A 625 2.67 -8.23 27.63
CA LEU A 625 1.81 -8.46 28.79
C LEU A 625 0.95 -9.70 28.53
N ASP A 626 1.37 -10.81 29.08
CA ASP A 626 0.70 -12.11 28.95
C ASP A 626 -0.30 -12.29 30.11
N THR A 627 -1.59 -12.34 29.78
CA THR A 627 -2.67 -12.62 30.74
C THR A 627 -3.30 -14.01 30.54
N SER A 628 -2.70 -14.88 29.70
CA SER A 628 -3.23 -16.20 29.36
C SER A 628 -3.27 -17.19 30.54
N ARG A 629 -2.48 -16.95 31.56
CA ARG A 629 -2.43 -17.77 32.78
C ARG A 629 -3.56 -17.49 33.78
N LEU A 630 -4.34 -16.46 33.54
CA LEU A 630 -5.51 -16.15 34.36
C LEU A 630 -6.66 -17.12 34.01
N SER A 631 -7.46 -17.49 35.01
CA SER A 631 -8.71 -18.17 34.74
C SER A 631 -9.64 -17.28 33.90
N LYS A 632 -10.57 -17.90 33.18
CA LYS A 632 -11.55 -17.15 32.34
C LYS A 632 -12.23 -16.00 33.08
N GLU A 633 -12.54 -16.22 34.38
CA GLU A 633 -13.13 -15.26 35.30
C GLU A 633 -12.28 -13.98 35.44
N PHE A 634 -10.94 -14.12 35.47
CA PHE A 634 -10.00 -13.02 35.70
C PHE A 634 -9.31 -12.49 34.44
N THR A 635 -9.54 -13.09 33.28
CA THR A 635 -8.90 -12.67 32.04
C THR A 635 -9.24 -11.22 31.70
N ALA A 636 -10.52 -10.82 31.82
CA ALA A 636 -10.95 -9.44 31.57
C ALA A 636 -10.27 -8.46 32.53
N LEU A 637 -10.15 -8.83 33.81
CA LEU A 637 -9.49 -8.04 34.83
C LEU A 637 -8.01 -7.82 34.54
N GLY A 638 -7.30 -8.89 34.23
CA GLY A 638 -5.87 -8.84 33.89
C GLY A 638 -5.61 -8.04 32.60
N THR A 639 -6.47 -8.22 31.60
CA THR A 639 -6.40 -7.46 30.35
C THR A 639 -6.67 -5.98 30.59
N PHE A 640 -7.62 -5.63 31.48
CA PHE A 640 -7.87 -4.25 31.88
C PHE A 640 -6.65 -3.63 32.57
N ILE A 641 -6.03 -4.33 33.56
CA ILE A 641 -4.81 -3.86 34.23
C ILE A 641 -3.68 -3.62 33.23
N ALA A 642 -3.48 -4.57 32.30
CA ALA A 642 -2.48 -4.46 31.24
C ALA A 642 -2.74 -3.25 30.34
N THR A 643 -4.00 -3.02 29.94
CA THR A 643 -4.39 -1.89 29.07
C THR A 643 -4.23 -0.54 29.77
N GLU A 644 -4.63 -0.47 31.05
CA GLU A 644 -4.44 0.74 31.87
C GLU A 644 -2.95 1.07 32.06
N PHE A 645 -2.13 0.04 32.32
CA PHE A 645 -0.67 0.21 32.35
C PHE A 645 -0.12 0.75 31.03
N VAL A 646 -0.54 0.21 29.90
CA VAL A 646 -0.10 0.68 28.58
C VAL A 646 -0.57 2.11 28.33
N ARG A 647 -1.82 2.45 28.67
CA ARG A 647 -2.34 3.84 28.59
C ARG A 647 -1.44 4.82 29.34
N ASP A 648 -1.06 4.49 30.57
CA ASP A 648 -0.15 5.31 31.36
C ASP A 648 1.22 5.46 30.68
N ARG A 649 1.71 4.42 29.99
CA ARG A 649 3.03 4.44 29.30
C ARG A 649 3.03 5.22 28.01
N ILE A 650 1.97 5.15 27.22
CA ILE A 650 1.90 5.91 25.95
C ILE A 650 1.71 7.42 26.19
N SER A 651 1.07 7.82 27.30
CA SER A 651 0.81 9.23 27.61
C SER A 651 2.06 10.03 28.03
N VAL A 652 3.22 9.37 28.26
CA VAL A 652 4.46 10.02 28.73
C VAL A 652 5.04 11.02 27.74
N SER A 653 4.83 10.84 26.44
CA SER A 653 5.40 11.71 25.40
C SER A 653 4.51 11.71 24.17
N ARG A 654 4.38 12.83 23.50
CA ARG A 654 3.69 12.95 22.20
C ARG A 654 4.64 12.78 21.01
N VAL A 655 5.92 12.95 21.21
CA VAL A 655 6.94 12.94 20.15
C VAL A 655 7.40 11.52 19.80
N ASN A 656 7.61 10.68 20.81
CA ASN A 656 8.11 9.32 20.57
C ASN A 656 7.05 8.44 19.93
N LYS A 657 7.41 7.73 18.85
CA LYS A 657 6.54 6.76 18.21
C LYS A 657 6.31 5.54 19.11
N LYS A 658 5.06 5.09 19.20
CA LYS A 658 4.66 3.95 20.02
C LYS A 658 3.61 3.12 19.30
N ALA A 659 3.56 1.83 19.60
CA ALA A 659 2.54 0.90 19.10
C ALA A 659 1.93 0.11 20.25
N VAL A 660 0.62 -0.01 20.25
CA VAL A 660 -0.13 -0.86 21.16
C VAL A 660 -0.81 -1.95 20.33
N ILE A 661 -0.51 -3.19 20.61
CA ILE A 661 -1.08 -4.36 19.93
C ILE A 661 -1.93 -5.12 20.95
N LEU A 662 -3.21 -5.25 20.65
CA LEU A 662 -4.17 -6.00 21.48
C LEU A 662 -4.69 -7.19 20.69
N ASP A 663 -4.17 -8.37 21.03
CA ASP A 663 -4.66 -9.63 20.45
C ASP A 663 -5.96 -10.02 21.14
N GLU A 664 -6.93 -10.54 20.39
CA GLU A 664 -8.28 -10.85 20.86
C GLU A 664 -8.95 -9.71 21.64
N ALA A 665 -9.05 -8.54 21.00
CA ALA A 665 -9.48 -7.28 21.62
C ALA A 665 -10.85 -7.35 22.32
N TRP A 666 -11.75 -8.22 21.88
CA TRP A 666 -13.08 -8.41 22.46
C TRP A 666 -13.06 -8.97 23.88
N LYS A 667 -11.98 -9.67 24.26
CA LYS A 667 -11.87 -10.31 25.58
C LYS A 667 -11.75 -9.35 26.75
N ILE A 668 -11.44 -8.08 26.51
CA ILE A 668 -11.37 -7.07 27.57
C ILE A 668 -12.74 -6.81 28.20
N ALA A 669 -13.82 -6.94 27.42
CA ALA A 669 -15.17 -6.75 27.93
C ALA A 669 -15.67 -7.97 28.74
N GLY A 670 -14.97 -9.12 28.64
CA GLY A 670 -15.37 -10.38 29.27
C GLY A 670 -16.57 -11.04 28.61
N GLU A 671 -16.91 -12.25 29.04
CA GLU A 671 -18.06 -13.03 28.53
C GLU A 671 -19.41 -12.33 28.76
N ASN A 672 -19.52 -11.47 29.78
CA ASN A 672 -20.73 -10.74 30.12
C ASN A 672 -20.85 -9.36 29.49
N GLY A 673 -19.89 -8.96 28.62
CA GLY A 673 -19.96 -7.70 27.84
C GLY A 673 -19.92 -6.43 28.70
N ASN A 674 -18.91 -6.29 29.59
CA ASN A 674 -18.80 -5.08 30.41
C ASN A 674 -18.61 -3.82 29.55
N GLU A 675 -19.65 -2.95 29.51
CA GLU A 675 -19.66 -1.73 28.69
C GLU A 675 -18.56 -0.75 29.07
N GLN A 676 -18.26 -0.59 30.35
CA GLN A 676 -17.26 0.38 30.81
C GLN A 676 -15.84 -0.02 30.37
N ALA A 677 -15.53 -1.32 30.40
CA ALA A 677 -14.24 -1.83 29.91
C ALA A 677 -14.14 -1.70 28.37
N ALA A 678 -15.23 -1.96 27.65
CA ALA A 678 -15.30 -1.74 26.21
C ALA A 678 -15.11 -0.25 25.87
N ASP A 679 -15.80 0.65 26.55
CA ASP A 679 -15.67 2.11 26.38
C ASP A 679 -14.26 2.60 26.69
N PHE A 680 -13.58 1.99 27.65
CA PHE A 680 -12.19 2.31 27.95
C PHE A 680 -11.26 2.04 26.77
N VAL A 681 -11.40 0.90 26.10
CA VAL A 681 -10.62 0.59 24.89
C VAL A 681 -11.01 1.49 23.72
N ILE A 682 -12.30 1.77 23.54
CA ILE A 682 -12.78 2.70 22.52
C ILE A 682 -12.16 4.10 22.74
N ASN A 683 -12.10 4.58 23.95
CA ASN A 683 -11.47 5.85 24.27
C ASN A 683 -9.96 5.81 24.04
N LEU A 684 -9.31 4.70 24.39
CA LEU A 684 -7.89 4.53 24.12
C LEU A 684 -7.60 4.62 22.61
N ILE A 685 -8.28 3.86 21.74
CA ILE A 685 -8.04 3.87 20.29
C ILE A 685 -8.31 5.25 19.66
N LYS A 686 -9.28 6.00 20.18
CA LYS A 686 -9.56 7.37 19.72
C LYS A 686 -8.45 8.36 20.10
N THR A 687 -7.77 8.15 21.22
CA THR A 687 -6.83 9.12 21.80
C THR A 687 -5.36 8.79 21.53
N VAL A 688 -5.01 7.54 21.22
CA VAL A 688 -3.61 7.10 21.03
C VAL A 688 -2.83 7.94 20.02
N ARG A 689 -3.49 8.38 18.93
CA ARG A 689 -2.87 9.26 17.93
C ARG A 689 -2.32 10.54 18.55
N GLY A 690 -3.06 11.16 19.49
CA GLY A 690 -2.63 12.37 20.16
C GLY A 690 -1.36 12.19 21.00
N TYR A 691 -1.00 10.96 21.33
CA TYR A 691 0.22 10.58 22.04
C TYR A 691 1.31 10.00 21.14
N GLY A 692 1.20 10.18 19.80
CA GLY A 692 2.17 9.63 18.86
C GLY A 692 2.16 8.10 18.80
N ALA A 693 1.03 7.47 19.14
CA ALA A 693 0.89 6.02 19.14
C ALA A 693 -0.10 5.53 18.08
N ILE A 694 0.08 4.28 17.66
CA ILE A 694 -0.86 3.52 16.86
C ILE A 694 -1.45 2.39 17.69
N PHE A 695 -2.66 1.98 17.36
CA PHE A 695 -3.36 0.87 17.99
C PHE A 695 -3.66 -0.21 16.95
N VAL A 696 -3.23 -1.43 17.24
CA VAL A 696 -3.49 -2.61 16.39
C VAL A 696 -4.40 -3.55 17.17
N SER A 697 -5.63 -3.74 16.71
CA SER A 697 -6.56 -4.73 17.26
C SER A 697 -6.59 -5.97 16.38
N ALA A 698 -6.64 -7.15 16.99
CA ALA A 698 -6.73 -8.39 16.23
C ALA A 698 -7.81 -9.29 16.80
N THR A 699 -8.43 -10.12 15.95
CA THR A 699 -9.40 -11.14 16.35
C THR A 699 -9.43 -12.32 15.40
N GLN A 700 -9.73 -13.50 15.93
CA GLN A 700 -10.03 -14.71 15.14
C GLN A 700 -11.53 -14.87 14.86
N ASN A 701 -12.37 -14.18 15.60
CA ASN A 701 -13.82 -14.36 15.53
C ASN A 701 -14.48 -13.01 15.23
N VAL A 702 -14.92 -12.85 14.00
CA VAL A 702 -15.63 -11.65 13.53
C VAL A 702 -16.99 -11.52 14.23
N VAL A 703 -17.64 -12.65 14.53
CA VAL A 703 -18.97 -12.65 15.17
C VAL A 703 -18.89 -12.06 16.56
N ASP A 704 -17.95 -12.53 17.39
CA ASP A 704 -17.79 -12.07 18.78
C ASP A 704 -17.32 -10.60 18.81
N TYR A 705 -16.49 -10.22 17.85
CA TYR A 705 -16.02 -8.84 17.72
C TYR A 705 -17.17 -7.83 17.54
N PHE A 706 -18.22 -8.22 16.78
CA PHE A 706 -19.40 -7.38 16.55
C PHE A 706 -20.60 -7.73 17.47
N ALA A 707 -20.51 -8.76 18.31
CA ALA A 707 -21.59 -9.10 19.24
C ALA A 707 -21.62 -8.19 20.48
N LEU A 708 -20.45 -7.65 20.87
CA LEU A 708 -20.33 -6.84 22.08
C LEU A 708 -21.07 -5.49 21.92
N ASN A 709 -21.90 -5.18 22.93
CA ASN A 709 -22.59 -3.90 23.05
C ASN A 709 -23.41 -3.56 21.79
N ASP A 710 -24.19 -4.52 21.28
CA ASP A 710 -25.00 -4.40 20.04
C ASP A 710 -24.17 -3.95 18.82
N GLY A 711 -22.93 -4.40 18.73
CA GLY A 711 -22.00 -4.07 17.64
C GLY A 711 -21.20 -2.79 17.82
N LYS A 712 -21.54 -1.94 18.79
CA LYS A 712 -20.87 -0.63 19.00
C LYS A 712 -19.37 -0.75 19.21
N PHE A 713 -18.93 -1.78 19.93
CA PHE A 713 -17.50 -2.01 20.17
C PHE A 713 -16.74 -2.29 18.87
N GLY A 714 -17.20 -3.28 18.10
CA GLY A 714 -16.59 -3.65 16.83
C GLY A 714 -16.63 -2.51 15.81
N ASP A 715 -17.78 -1.83 15.70
CA ASP A 715 -17.93 -0.69 14.80
C ASP A 715 -17.00 0.48 15.19
N ALA A 716 -16.80 0.72 16.49
CA ALA A 716 -15.88 1.75 16.96
C ALA A 716 -14.41 1.41 16.66
N LEU A 717 -13.99 0.17 16.90
CA LEU A 717 -12.63 -0.28 16.58
C LEU A 717 -12.38 -0.24 15.06
N LEU A 718 -13.32 -0.75 14.27
CA LEU A 718 -13.22 -0.77 12.80
C LEU A 718 -13.20 0.65 12.21
N GLY A 719 -14.07 1.54 12.69
CA GLY A 719 -14.16 2.93 12.23
C GLY A 719 -12.95 3.78 12.60
N ASN A 720 -12.29 3.48 13.73
CA ASN A 720 -11.06 4.16 14.15
C ASN A 720 -9.77 3.50 13.64
N SER A 721 -9.86 2.43 12.84
CA SER A 721 -8.72 1.77 12.20
C SER A 721 -8.73 2.10 10.70
N ARG A 722 -7.83 2.98 10.26
CA ARG A 722 -7.71 3.32 8.84
C ARG A 722 -7.17 2.16 8.01
N LEU A 723 -6.25 1.41 8.60
CA LEU A 723 -5.69 0.20 8.00
C LEU A 723 -6.47 -1.03 8.47
N LYS A 724 -6.70 -1.99 7.57
CA LYS A 724 -7.29 -3.29 7.90
C LYS A 724 -6.56 -4.37 7.11
N LEU A 725 -6.27 -5.47 7.77
CA LEU A 725 -5.74 -6.67 7.13
C LEU A 725 -6.74 -7.81 7.35
N LEU A 726 -7.29 -8.31 6.25
CA LEU A 726 -8.20 -9.44 6.23
C LEU A 726 -7.42 -10.63 5.70
N LEU A 727 -6.88 -11.45 6.60
CA LEU A 727 -6.30 -12.74 6.26
C LEU A 727 -7.43 -13.72 5.93
N GLN A 728 -7.11 -14.97 5.59
CA GLN A 728 -8.10 -15.97 5.29
C GLN A 728 -9.23 -16.03 6.32
N LEU A 729 -10.49 -16.01 5.86
CA LEU A 729 -11.71 -16.09 6.66
C LEU A 729 -12.66 -17.15 6.10
N GLU A 730 -13.50 -17.69 6.98
CA GLU A 730 -14.65 -18.49 6.59
C GLU A 730 -15.67 -17.63 5.83
N GLU A 731 -16.40 -18.22 4.88
CA GLU A 731 -17.37 -17.52 4.03
C GLU A 731 -18.38 -16.68 4.82
N THR A 732 -18.92 -17.25 5.92
CA THR A 732 -19.89 -16.56 6.79
C THR A 732 -19.33 -15.31 7.49
N GLU A 733 -18.05 -15.33 7.85
CA GLU A 733 -17.34 -14.20 8.47
C GLU A 733 -16.96 -13.15 7.43
N ALA A 734 -16.50 -13.60 6.25
CA ALA A 734 -16.17 -12.74 5.14
C ALA A 734 -17.38 -11.93 4.66
N VAL A 735 -18.56 -12.55 4.56
CA VAL A 735 -19.82 -11.86 4.19
C VAL A 735 -20.22 -10.78 5.22
N LYS A 736 -20.01 -11.02 6.52
CA LYS A 736 -20.26 -9.98 7.55
C LYS A 736 -19.32 -8.77 7.39
N LEU A 737 -18.04 -9.02 7.10
CA LEU A 737 -17.09 -7.95 6.84
C LEU A 737 -17.34 -7.27 5.50
N GLN A 738 -17.86 -7.98 4.50
CA GLN A 738 -18.29 -7.40 3.23
C GLN A 738 -19.31 -6.28 3.45
N GLU A 739 -20.34 -6.53 4.23
CA GLU A 739 -21.35 -5.52 4.56
C GLU A 739 -20.75 -4.32 5.33
N LYS A 740 -19.92 -4.59 6.34
CA LYS A 740 -19.32 -3.56 7.21
C LYS A 740 -18.28 -2.70 6.50
N LEU A 741 -17.50 -3.28 5.60
CA LEU A 741 -16.41 -2.62 4.89
C LEU A 741 -16.78 -2.23 3.45
N MET A 742 -17.98 -2.59 3.01
CA MET A 742 -18.46 -2.42 1.62
C MET A 742 -17.44 -3.07 0.65
N LEU A 743 -17.07 -4.33 0.91
CA LEU A 743 -16.20 -5.08 0.02
C LEU A 743 -16.97 -5.47 -1.24
N THR A 744 -16.26 -5.52 -2.37
CA THR A 744 -16.80 -6.09 -3.60
C THR A 744 -16.86 -7.62 -3.50
N GLU A 745 -17.58 -8.27 -4.41
CA GLU A 745 -17.59 -9.74 -4.49
C GLU A 745 -16.20 -10.30 -4.79
N SER A 746 -15.43 -9.62 -5.64
CA SER A 746 -14.04 -9.98 -5.95
C SER A 746 -13.16 -9.91 -4.70
N GLU A 747 -13.22 -8.82 -3.95
CA GLU A 747 -12.46 -8.64 -2.70
C GLU A 747 -12.84 -9.68 -1.65
N THR A 748 -14.12 -10.00 -1.52
CA THR A 748 -14.59 -11.04 -0.60
C THR A 748 -14.09 -12.42 -1.01
N THR A 749 -14.09 -12.70 -2.30
CA THR A 749 -13.57 -13.96 -2.85
C THR A 749 -12.06 -14.11 -2.61
N GLU A 750 -11.29 -13.02 -2.75
CA GLU A 750 -9.85 -13.00 -2.42
C GLU A 750 -9.62 -13.40 -0.95
N VAL A 751 -10.38 -12.83 0.00
CA VAL A 751 -10.25 -13.16 1.42
C VAL A 751 -10.61 -14.62 1.72
N ILE A 752 -11.65 -15.16 1.07
CA ILE A 752 -12.07 -16.56 1.26
C ILE A 752 -11.03 -17.54 0.71
N ARG A 753 -10.44 -17.22 -0.45
CA ARG A 753 -9.48 -18.08 -1.16
C ARG A 753 -8.03 -17.89 -0.73
N ALA A 754 -7.76 -16.86 0.08
CA ALA A 754 -6.42 -16.55 0.54
C ALA A 754 -5.73 -17.77 1.17
N GLY A 755 -4.46 -17.94 0.89
CA GLY A 755 -3.61 -18.92 1.55
C GLY A 755 -3.15 -18.46 2.94
N ARG A 756 -2.36 -19.30 3.61
CA ARG A 756 -1.75 -18.93 4.89
C ARG A 756 -0.74 -17.78 4.68
N GLY A 757 -0.93 -16.68 5.36
CA GLY A 757 -0.10 -15.47 5.22
C GLY A 757 -0.49 -14.59 4.04
N GLU A 758 -1.57 -14.92 3.33
CA GLU A 758 -2.15 -14.08 2.30
C GLU A 758 -3.42 -13.41 2.82
N GLY A 759 -3.78 -12.27 2.22
CA GLY A 759 -5.00 -11.57 2.60
C GLY A 759 -5.22 -10.27 1.83
N LEU A 760 -6.29 -9.58 2.19
CA LEU A 760 -6.64 -8.27 1.65
C LEU A 760 -6.19 -7.17 2.61
N LEU A 761 -5.28 -6.31 2.18
CA LEU A 761 -4.87 -5.12 2.89
C LEU A 761 -5.69 -3.92 2.41
N CYS A 762 -6.42 -3.30 3.35
CA CYS A 762 -7.19 -2.09 3.11
C CYS A 762 -6.48 -0.90 3.76
N ALA A 763 -6.14 0.11 2.98
CA ALA A 763 -5.56 1.38 3.43
C ALA A 763 -6.45 2.54 2.97
N GLY A 764 -7.45 2.86 3.75
CA GLY A 764 -8.47 3.82 3.40
C GLY A 764 -9.40 3.33 2.28
N ARG A 765 -9.32 3.95 1.10
CA ARG A 765 -10.06 3.53 -0.10
C ARG A 765 -9.28 2.53 -0.95
N ASN A 766 -7.98 2.45 -0.74
CA ASN A 766 -7.10 1.60 -1.52
C ASN A 766 -7.05 0.21 -0.90
N ARG A 767 -7.09 -0.81 -1.71
CA ARG A 767 -7.11 -2.22 -1.30
C ARG A 767 -6.24 -3.03 -2.23
N ILE A 768 -5.44 -3.93 -1.67
CA ILE A 768 -4.57 -4.84 -2.43
C ILE A 768 -4.60 -6.24 -1.81
N ALA A 769 -4.48 -7.26 -2.63
CA ALA A 769 -4.16 -8.60 -2.16
C ALA A 769 -2.67 -8.66 -1.82
N VAL A 770 -2.32 -9.09 -0.61
CA VAL A 770 -0.94 -9.10 -0.11
C VAL A 770 -0.53 -10.48 0.37
N GLU A 771 0.69 -10.87 0.03
CA GLU A 771 1.38 -12.01 0.62
C GLU A 771 2.42 -11.49 1.63
N ILE A 772 2.29 -11.89 2.89
CA ILE A 772 3.21 -11.49 3.96
C ILE A 772 4.54 -12.22 3.80
N ARG A 773 5.63 -11.48 3.76
CA ARG A 773 7.00 -12.00 3.61
C ARG A 773 7.85 -11.64 4.83
N SER A 774 8.66 -12.59 5.28
CA SER A 774 9.62 -12.43 6.38
C SER A 774 11.00 -12.93 5.97
N SER A 775 12.05 -12.47 6.65
CA SER A 775 13.37 -13.10 6.56
C SER A 775 13.37 -14.48 7.26
N ASP A 776 14.38 -15.29 6.99
CA ASP A 776 14.50 -16.62 7.61
C ASP A 776 14.63 -16.50 9.14
N THR A 777 15.39 -15.54 9.64
CA THR A 777 15.54 -15.30 11.09
C THR A 777 14.23 -14.81 11.71
N GLU A 778 13.49 -13.90 11.05
CA GLU A 778 12.17 -13.50 11.54
C GLU A 778 11.22 -14.70 11.57
N PHE A 779 11.15 -15.46 10.48
CA PHE A 779 10.32 -16.66 10.40
C PHE A 779 10.65 -17.63 11.55
N ASP A 780 11.93 -17.88 11.75
CA ASP A 780 12.40 -18.77 12.80
C ASP A 780 12.01 -18.31 14.20
N LEU A 781 12.05 -17.04 14.50
CA LEU A 781 11.69 -16.49 15.82
C LEU A 781 10.19 -16.52 16.11
N ILE A 782 9.35 -16.36 15.08
CA ILE A 782 7.91 -16.16 15.27
C ILE A 782 7.03 -17.32 14.80
N THR A 783 7.59 -18.31 14.09
CA THR A 783 6.79 -19.47 13.64
C THR A 783 6.24 -20.29 14.80
N THR A 784 4.97 -20.62 14.71
CA THR A 784 4.28 -21.55 15.60
C THR A 784 4.08 -22.92 14.95
N ASP A 785 4.68 -23.14 13.78
CA ASP A 785 4.56 -24.39 13.06
C ASP A 785 5.27 -25.54 13.78
N ARG A 786 4.54 -26.66 13.97
CA ARG A 786 5.03 -27.80 14.75
C ARG A 786 6.26 -28.48 14.14
N GLU A 787 6.33 -28.56 12.82
CA GLU A 787 7.47 -29.17 12.13
C GLU A 787 8.74 -28.33 12.28
N SER A 788 8.60 -27.02 12.14
CA SER A 788 9.68 -26.05 12.33
C SER A 788 10.16 -26.02 13.78
N LEU A 789 9.26 -26.05 14.74
CA LEU A 789 9.58 -26.16 16.18
C LEU A 789 10.26 -27.48 16.51
N ALA A 790 9.82 -28.61 15.93
CA ALA A 790 10.41 -29.93 16.17
C ALA A 790 11.84 -30.04 15.60
N LYS A 791 12.17 -29.34 14.53
CA LYS A 791 13.53 -29.24 13.98
C LYS A 791 14.48 -28.52 14.94
N ARG A 792 14.01 -27.46 15.61
CA ARG A 792 14.81 -26.71 16.60
C ARG A 792 15.15 -27.54 17.82
N VAL A 793 14.15 -28.21 18.41
CA VAL A 793 14.37 -29.09 19.59
C VAL A 793 15.34 -30.23 19.31
N LYS A 794 15.55 -30.60 18.03
CA LYS A 794 16.54 -31.62 17.66
C LYS A 794 17.95 -31.06 17.42
N THR A 795 18.06 -29.74 17.28
CA THR A 795 19.36 -29.06 17.03
C THR A 795 19.94 -28.44 18.30
N GLU A 796 19.15 -28.27 19.38
CA GLU A 796 19.60 -28.00 20.75
C GLU A 796 19.87 -29.35 21.50
#